data_bb1e2603697c4a827c516613cc863e01
#
_entry.id   bb1e2603697c4a827c516613cc863e01
#
_cell.length_a   1.000
_cell.length_b   1.000
_cell.length_c   1.000
_cell.angle_alpha   90.00
_cell.angle_beta   90.00
_cell.angle_gamma   90.00
#
_symmetry.space_group_name_H-M   'P 1'
#
loop_
_entity.id
_entity.type
_entity.pdbx_description
1 polymer ?
#
loop_
_entity_poly.entity_id
_entity_poly.type
_entity_poly.pdbx_seq_one_letter_code
_entity_poly.pdbx_strand_id
1 'polypeptide(L)'
;MSDEYGAGQIQILEGLEAVRKRPGMYIGSTSERGLHHLVYEIVDNAVDEALAGVCTKIDVIIHKDNSITVVDNGRGIPIGIHPKAGIPAVEVVFTILHAGGKFGGGGYKVSGGLHGVGASVVNALSIWLEVEIYHEGKVYMQRYERGHVVNKLAEVDTCDPNKHGTKVTFKPDGEIFDTLVYNYDTLKERLREMAFLTKGLKIILTDEREEPNLCEIFHYEGGIKEFVEYLNSAKEPLYPQIIYCEGTKNNVAVEVAIQHNDYYNENIYSFVNNINTPEGGTHLSGFKAALTDLFNKYARANKLLKDNEDSLSGEDIREGMTAVISIKIEDPQFEGQTKQKLGNNEARGAVSAIVSEQLTYFLEQNPSVAKMICDKAILAQRARAAARKARDLTRRKTALDSMTLPGKLADCTDKNPEKCEIYIVEGDSAGGSAKTARDRATQAILPLRGKILNVEKARLDRVYENAEIKAMITAFGTGIHEDFDITKLRYHKIIIMTDADVDGAHIATLLLTFIYRFMPELIKQGYVYRAQPPLYKLEKNKKVWYAYSDEELAAILDEVGRDQNNKIQRYKGLGEMDAEQLWETTMDPKHRVLLKVNFDESYASDIDVTFNTLMGDRVEPRRLFIEKNAKYVKNLDI
;
A
#
# COMPACT_ATOMS: atom_id res chain seq x y z
N MET A 1 -30.21 -5.70 38.37
CA MET A 1 -29.62 -4.50 38.99
C MET A 1 -28.75 -3.87 37.96
N SER A 2 -29.10 -2.67 37.45
CA SER A 2 -28.26 -1.91 36.54
C SER A 2 -27.04 -1.46 37.34
N ASP A 3 -25.86 -1.90 36.93
CA ASP A 3 -24.61 -1.29 37.41
C ASP A 3 -24.66 0.20 37.09
N GLU A 4 -24.87 1.02 38.12
CA GLU A 4 -24.85 2.46 38.00
C GLU A 4 -23.45 2.89 37.54
N TYR A 5 -23.36 3.51 36.35
CA TYR A 5 -22.15 4.11 35.86
C TYR A 5 -21.72 5.26 36.78
N GLY A 6 -20.79 4.98 37.69
CA GLY A 6 -20.29 5.91 38.69
C GLY A 6 -18.85 6.35 38.45
N ALA A 7 -18.41 7.42 39.10
CA ALA A 7 -17.06 7.97 38.98
C ALA A 7 -15.93 6.95 39.25
N GLY A 8 -16.18 5.94 40.08
CA GLY A 8 -15.23 4.86 40.37
C GLY A 8 -14.98 3.89 39.21
N GLN A 9 -15.80 3.93 38.13
CA GLN A 9 -15.61 3.13 36.94
C GLN A 9 -14.72 3.83 35.89
N ILE A 10 -14.38 5.11 36.10
CA ILE A 10 -13.44 5.85 35.24
C ILE A 10 -12.03 5.43 35.64
N GLN A 11 -11.38 4.67 34.76
CA GLN A 11 -9.98 4.26 34.93
C GLN A 11 -9.05 5.31 34.33
N ILE A 12 -8.07 5.76 35.11
CA ILE A 12 -6.97 6.59 34.61
C ILE A 12 -5.81 5.65 34.30
N LEU A 13 -5.37 5.65 33.04
CA LEU A 13 -4.19 4.90 32.60
C LEU A 13 -3.03 5.86 32.51
N GLU A 14 -1.94 5.56 33.21
CA GLU A 14 -0.73 6.40 33.22
C GLU A 14 0.41 5.72 32.48
N GLY A 15 1.25 6.54 31.83
CA GLY A 15 2.49 6.10 31.18
C GLY A 15 2.32 4.99 30.15
N LEU A 16 3.24 4.02 30.16
CA LEU A 16 3.31 2.94 29.18
C LEU A 16 2.23 1.84 29.38
N GLU A 17 1.56 1.80 30.52
CA GLU A 17 0.39 0.91 30.72
C GLU A 17 -0.75 1.25 29.75
N ALA A 18 -0.96 2.54 29.46
CA ALA A 18 -1.95 2.98 28.48
C ALA A 18 -1.67 2.41 27.09
N VAL A 19 -0.39 2.37 26.67
CA VAL A 19 0.04 1.80 25.41
C VAL A 19 -0.26 0.30 25.33
N ARG A 20 0.05 -0.46 26.38
CA ARG A 20 -0.20 -1.91 26.41
C ARG A 20 -1.69 -2.25 26.43
N LYS A 21 -2.52 -1.45 27.10
CA LYS A 21 -3.99 -1.66 27.14
C LYS A 21 -4.70 -1.24 25.85
N ARG A 22 -4.17 -0.28 25.12
CA ARG A 22 -4.77 0.26 23.88
C ARG A 22 -3.72 0.44 22.78
N PRO A 23 -3.02 -0.63 22.35
CA PRO A 23 -1.94 -0.54 21.38
C PRO A 23 -2.40 0.06 20.05
N GLY A 24 -3.62 -0.25 19.60
CA GLY A 24 -4.18 0.27 18.36
C GLY A 24 -4.25 1.80 18.27
N MET A 25 -4.27 2.52 19.41
CA MET A 25 -4.22 4.00 19.41
C MET A 25 -2.85 4.53 18.96
N TYR A 26 -1.78 3.74 19.13
CA TYR A 26 -0.40 4.16 18.87
C TYR A 26 0.18 3.55 17.59
N ILE A 27 -0.16 2.29 17.30
CA ILE A 27 0.37 1.53 16.15
C ILE A 27 -0.71 1.14 15.13
N GLY A 28 -1.94 1.61 15.30
CA GLY A 28 -3.07 1.40 14.39
C GLY A 28 -3.74 0.03 14.51
N SER A 29 -2.99 -1.06 14.70
CA SER A 29 -3.53 -2.43 14.88
C SER A 29 -2.54 -3.32 15.63
N THR A 30 -2.98 -4.50 16.06
CA THR A 30 -2.14 -5.57 16.63
C THR A 30 -1.82 -6.69 15.62
N SER A 31 -2.29 -6.53 14.38
CA SER A 31 -2.00 -7.44 13.27
C SER A 31 -0.55 -7.30 12.78
N GLU A 32 -0.20 -8.05 11.73
CA GLU A 32 1.09 -7.95 11.02
C GLU A 32 1.51 -6.51 10.73
N ARG A 33 0.57 -5.64 10.34
CA ARG A 33 0.82 -4.21 10.07
C ARG A 33 1.35 -3.48 11.30
N GLY A 34 0.73 -3.67 12.46
CA GLY A 34 1.20 -3.06 13.71
C GLY A 34 2.53 -3.62 14.18
N LEU A 35 2.81 -4.90 13.91
CA LEU A 35 4.11 -5.52 14.17
C LEU A 35 5.23 -4.83 13.38
N HIS A 36 5.04 -4.62 12.06
CA HIS A 36 6.02 -3.92 11.22
C HIS A 36 6.18 -2.45 11.62
N HIS A 37 5.13 -1.82 12.14
CA HIS A 37 5.19 -0.43 12.58
C HIS A 37 6.22 -0.20 13.70
N LEU A 38 6.46 -1.20 14.57
CA LEU A 38 7.51 -1.13 15.59
C LEU A 38 8.91 -0.92 14.96
N VAL A 39 9.18 -1.61 13.84
CA VAL A 39 10.45 -1.45 13.11
C VAL A 39 10.55 -0.04 12.53
N TYR A 40 9.45 0.45 11.93
CA TYR A 40 9.43 1.78 11.32
C TYR A 40 9.70 2.89 12.33
N GLU A 41 9.14 2.80 13.55
CA GLU A 41 9.37 3.80 14.59
C GLU A 41 10.86 3.90 15.01
N ILE A 42 11.58 2.79 15.04
CA ILE A 42 13.03 2.82 15.36
C ILE A 42 13.85 3.28 14.15
N VAL A 43 13.51 2.83 12.94
CA VAL A 43 14.19 3.25 11.70
C VAL A 43 13.96 4.73 11.43
N ASP A 44 12.75 5.25 11.62
CA ASP A 44 12.44 6.68 11.47
C ASP A 44 13.29 7.57 12.39
N ASN A 45 13.63 7.10 13.60
CA ASN A 45 14.56 7.83 14.47
C ASN A 45 15.97 7.89 13.88
N ALA A 46 16.45 6.81 13.26
CA ALA A 46 17.73 6.79 12.57
C ALA A 46 17.72 7.63 11.28
N VAL A 47 16.60 7.64 10.54
CA VAL A 47 16.39 8.50 9.36
C VAL A 47 16.35 9.98 9.76
N ASP A 48 15.78 10.33 10.91
CA ASP A 48 15.83 11.71 11.43
C ASP A 48 17.28 12.18 11.72
N GLU A 49 18.17 11.28 12.16
CA GLU A 49 19.61 11.56 12.24
C GLU A 49 20.23 11.78 10.85
N ALA A 50 19.76 11.05 9.83
CA ALA A 50 20.20 11.27 8.45
C ALA A 50 19.70 12.61 7.89
N LEU A 51 18.45 12.99 8.16
CA LEU A 51 17.89 14.30 7.80
C LEU A 51 18.63 15.46 8.50
N ALA A 52 19.17 15.20 9.71
CA ALA A 52 20.05 16.14 10.40
C ALA A 52 21.49 16.18 9.83
N GLY A 53 21.81 15.33 8.85
CA GLY A 53 23.10 15.25 8.16
C GLY A 53 24.19 14.52 8.94
N VAL A 54 23.84 13.73 9.94
CA VAL A 54 24.81 13.07 10.84
C VAL A 54 24.80 11.54 10.79
N CYS A 55 23.80 10.93 10.12
CA CYS A 55 23.74 9.50 9.86
C CYS A 55 23.86 9.23 8.37
N THR A 56 24.67 8.24 7.99
CA THR A 56 24.90 7.84 6.60
C THR A 56 24.60 6.37 6.36
N LYS A 57 24.41 5.58 7.43
CA LYS A 57 24.20 4.14 7.35
C LYS A 57 23.24 3.66 8.43
N ILE A 58 22.29 2.80 8.02
CA ILE A 58 21.36 2.10 8.91
C ILE A 58 21.41 0.61 8.55
N ASP A 59 21.63 -0.25 9.54
CA ASP A 59 21.52 -1.70 9.41
C ASP A 59 20.22 -2.16 10.12
N VAL A 60 19.39 -2.95 9.45
CA VAL A 60 18.17 -3.57 10.00
C VAL A 60 18.31 -5.08 9.87
N ILE A 61 18.20 -5.80 10.98
CA ILE A 61 18.44 -7.25 11.03
C ILE A 61 17.22 -7.95 11.64
N ILE A 62 16.67 -8.92 10.91
CA ILE A 62 15.65 -9.85 11.40
C ILE A 62 16.38 -11.10 11.88
N HIS A 63 16.34 -11.36 13.18
CA HIS A 63 17.00 -12.53 13.78
C HIS A 63 16.15 -13.80 13.66
N LYS A 64 16.80 -14.97 13.85
CA LYS A 64 16.14 -16.29 13.79
C LYS A 64 14.97 -16.44 14.75
N ASP A 65 14.98 -15.74 15.87
CA ASP A 65 13.92 -15.73 16.86
C ASP A 65 12.84 -14.66 16.64
N ASN A 66 12.87 -13.97 15.50
CA ASN A 66 12.03 -12.81 15.18
C ASN A 66 12.21 -11.63 16.17
N SER A 67 13.38 -11.46 16.78
CA SER A 67 13.77 -10.15 17.30
C SER A 67 14.34 -9.29 16.16
N ILE A 68 14.31 -7.97 16.35
CA ILE A 68 14.82 -6.99 15.38
C ILE A 68 15.96 -6.20 15.99
N THR A 69 17.00 -6.01 15.20
CA THR A 69 18.06 -5.04 15.53
C THR A 69 18.08 -3.93 14.49
N VAL A 70 18.13 -2.68 14.95
CA VAL A 70 18.39 -1.51 14.13
C VAL A 70 19.64 -0.82 14.64
N VAL A 71 20.62 -0.59 13.76
CA VAL A 71 21.87 0.10 14.08
C VAL A 71 22.01 1.30 13.18
N ASP A 72 22.24 2.47 13.76
CA ASP A 72 22.59 3.68 13.02
C ASP A 72 24.01 4.16 13.38
N ASN A 73 24.58 4.96 12.51
CA ASN A 73 25.82 5.66 12.76
C ASN A 73 25.59 7.19 12.97
N GLY A 74 24.48 7.55 13.58
CA GLY A 74 24.14 8.92 13.97
C GLY A 74 24.91 9.39 15.20
N ARG A 75 24.46 10.47 15.85
CA ARG A 75 25.11 11.03 17.07
C ARG A 75 25.06 10.11 18.27
N GLY A 76 24.11 9.17 18.30
CA GLY A 76 23.75 8.41 19.48
C GLY A 76 22.82 9.18 20.43
N ILE A 77 21.98 8.43 21.16
CA ILE A 77 21.10 9.02 22.18
C ILE A 77 21.96 9.55 23.34
N PRO A 78 21.71 10.75 23.87
CA PRO A 78 22.48 11.30 24.99
C PRO A 78 22.44 10.40 26.23
N ILE A 79 23.62 10.16 26.84
CA ILE A 79 23.76 9.31 28.02
C ILE A 79 23.66 10.10 29.35
N GLY A 80 23.71 11.45 29.28
CA GLY A 80 23.67 12.34 30.44
C GLY A 80 22.30 12.31 31.15
N ILE A 81 22.30 12.81 32.39
CA ILE A 81 21.08 12.94 33.20
C ILE A 81 20.22 14.10 32.67
N HIS A 82 18.93 13.80 32.39
CA HIS A 82 17.99 14.81 31.93
C HIS A 82 17.64 15.78 33.09
N PRO A 83 17.79 17.12 32.91
CA PRO A 83 17.69 18.09 34.03
C PRO A 83 16.35 18.07 34.78
N LYS A 84 15.23 17.84 34.06
CA LYS A 84 13.89 17.82 34.66
C LYS A 84 13.47 16.46 35.19
N ALA A 85 13.92 15.38 34.55
CA ALA A 85 13.48 14.03 34.91
C ALA A 85 14.38 13.39 35.97
N GLY A 86 15.64 13.83 36.11
CA GLY A 86 16.60 13.27 37.08
C GLY A 86 17.10 11.85 36.75
N ILE A 87 16.79 11.36 35.56
CA ILE A 87 17.19 10.04 35.03
C ILE A 87 17.98 10.20 33.72
N PRO A 88 18.69 9.19 33.23
CA PRO A 88 19.39 9.26 31.95
C PRO A 88 18.48 9.64 30.80
N ALA A 89 18.96 10.45 29.85
CA ALA A 89 18.15 10.89 28.72
C ALA A 89 17.65 9.72 27.87
N VAL A 90 18.43 8.64 27.70
CA VAL A 90 18.00 7.42 27.04
C VAL A 90 16.80 6.78 27.75
N GLU A 91 16.79 6.75 29.08
CA GLU A 91 15.66 6.23 29.85
C GLU A 91 14.42 7.10 29.66
N VAL A 92 14.56 8.42 29.59
CA VAL A 92 13.44 9.34 29.26
C VAL A 92 12.83 8.99 27.91
N VAL A 93 13.66 8.78 26.87
CA VAL A 93 13.21 8.47 25.50
C VAL A 93 12.41 7.18 25.42
N PHE A 94 12.82 6.15 26.19
CA PHE A 94 12.17 4.82 26.12
C PHE A 94 11.07 4.60 27.15
N THR A 95 10.93 5.44 28.17
CA THR A 95 9.94 5.20 29.26
C THR A 95 8.89 6.29 29.43
N ILE A 96 9.13 7.50 28.87
CA ILE A 96 8.21 8.62 29.04
C ILE A 96 7.55 8.95 27.69
N LEU A 97 6.22 8.95 27.66
CA LEU A 97 5.45 9.39 26.50
C LEU A 97 5.60 10.92 26.32
N HIS A 98 5.57 11.36 25.07
CA HIS A 98 5.70 12.77 24.70
C HIS A 98 7.00 13.42 25.19
N ALA A 99 8.09 12.62 25.18
CA ALA A 99 9.43 13.08 25.50
C ALA A 99 10.37 12.84 24.30
N GLY A 100 11.25 13.81 24.03
CA GLY A 100 12.23 13.68 22.95
C GLY A 100 12.86 15.01 22.55
N GLY A 101 14.00 14.95 21.86
CA GLY A 101 14.76 16.12 21.39
C GLY A 101 14.13 16.87 20.20
N LYS A 102 12.94 16.47 19.76
CA LYS A 102 12.23 17.00 18.58
C LYS A 102 11.16 18.06 18.93
N PHE A 103 10.94 18.36 20.22
CA PHE A 103 9.97 19.34 20.73
C PHE A 103 10.60 20.72 20.96
N GLY A 104 11.13 21.36 19.96
CA GLY A 104 11.59 22.75 20.08
C GLY A 104 13.09 22.92 20.20
N GLY A 105 13.65 23.38 19.16
CA GLY A 105 14.79 24.24 19.09
C GLY A 105 16.16 23.70 19.45
N GLY A 106 16.81 23.01 18.56
CA GLY A 106 18.25 22.83 18.59
C GLY A 106 18.82 21.55 18.01
N GLY A 107 18.13 20.43 18.15
CA GLY A 107 18.65 19.14 17.69
C GLY A 107 18.24 18.76 16.26
N TYR A 108 17.02 19.10 15.87
CA TYR A 108 16.43 18.75 14.58
C TYR A 108 15.62 19.94 14.02
N LYS A 109 16.00 20.42 12.84
CA LYS A 109 15.21 21.42 12.11
C LYS A 109 14.04 20.80 11.37
N VAL A 110 14.21 19.55 10.94
CA VAL A 110 13.22 18.76 10.23
C VAL A 110 13.24 17.36 10.83
N SER A 111 12.08 16.80 11.13
CA SER A 111 11.94 15.41 11.59
C SER A 111 10.61 14.80 11.16
N GLY A 112 10.59 13.49 10.93
CA GLY A 112 9.38 12.72 10.73
C GLY A 112 8.69 12.37 12.05
N GLY A 113 9.46 12.18 13.12
CA GLY A 113 8.97 11.89 14.47
C GLY A 113 8.45 13.14 15.17
N LEU A 114 7.12 13.36 15.17
CA LEU A 114 6.50 14.58 15.72
C LEU A 114 5.99 14.45 17.15
N HIS A 115 5.65 13.24 17.59
CA HIS A 115 4.87 13.04 18.82
C HIS A 115 5.72 12.61 20.03
N GLY A 116 6.99 12.24 19.83
CA GLY A 116 7.89 11.78 20.90
C GLY A 116 7.39 10.53 21.63
N VAL A 117 6.76 9.61 20.91
CA VAL A 117 6.19 8.38 21.50
C VAL A 117 6.75 7.10 20.90
N GLY A 118 7.32 7.12 19.68
CA GLY A 118 7.68 5.92 18.94
C GLY A 118 8.57 4.95 19.72
N ALA A 119 9.71 5.41 20.23
CA ALA A 119 10.63 4.57 20.98
C ALA A 119 10.01 3.99 22.27
N SER A 120 9.25 4.79 23.00
CA SER A 120 8.57 4.34 24.23
C SER A 120 7.42 3.36 23.94
N VAL A 121 6.74 3.52 22.81
CA VAL A 121 5.71 2.57 22.32
C VAL A 121 6.34 1.23 21.97
N VAL A 122 7.47 1.21 21.23
CA VAL A 122 8.19 -0.03 20.92
C VAL A 122 8.63 -0.75 22.19
N ASN A 123 9.16 -0.02 23.16
CA ASN A 123 9.54 -0.56 24.47
C ASN A 123 8.33 -1.17 25.20
N ALA A 124 7.21 -0.44 25.28
CA ALA A 124 6.00 -0.91 25.95
C ALA A 124 5.41 -2.19 25.32
N LEU A 125 5.53 -2.37 24.00
CA LEU A 125 4.95 -3.47 23.24
C LEU A 125 5.94 -4.62 22.97
N SER A 126 7.12 -4.57 23.59
CA SER A 126 8.15 -5.61 23.50
C SER A 126 8.29 -6.39 24.80
N ILE A 127 8.55 -7.71 24.71
CA ILE A 127 8.92 -8.52 25.88
C ILE A 127 10.17 -7.96 26.51
N TRP A 128 11.17 -7.65 25.67
CA TRP A 128 12.39 -6.99 26.07
C TRP A 128 12.89 -6.07 24.95
N LEU A 129 13.60 -5.03 25.36
CA LEU A 129 14.29 -4.10 24.48
C LEU A 129 15.64 -3.75 25.10
N GLU A 130 16.68 -3.75 24.28
CA GLU A 130 18.05 -3.35 24.64
C GLU A 130 18.51 -2.18 23.77
N VAL A 131 19.10 -1.20 24.41
CA VAL A 131 19.71 -0.05 23.73
C VAL A 131 21.19 -0.04 24.03
N GLU A 132 22.00 -0.05 22.98
CA GLU A 132 23.44 0.19 23.05
C GLU A 132 23.75 1.56 22.42
N ILE A 133 24.56 2.35 23.08
CA ILE A 133 24.98 3.68 22.61
C ILE A 133 26.48 3.73 22.49
N TYR A 134 26.98 4.05 21.31
CA TYR A 134 28.43 4.19 21.05
C TYR A 134 28.81 5.66 21.24
N HIS A 135 29.64 5.94 22.24
CA HIS A 135 30.03 7.30 22.60
C HIS A 135 31.44 7.34 23.17
N GLU A 136 32.33 8.14 22.56
CA GLU A 136 33.71 8.39 23.02
C GLU A 136 34.51 7.11 23.34
N GLY A 137 34.46 6.11 22.47
CA GLY A 137 35.19 4.85 22.61
C GLY A 137 34.59 3.85 23.59
N LYS A 138 33.40 4.12 24.11
CA LYS A 138 32.69 3.29 25.08
C LYS A 138 31.34 2.84 24.54
N VAL A 139 30.86 1.69 25.02
CA VAL A 139 29.54 1.17 24.75
C VAL A 139 28.73 1.22 26.02
N TYR A 140 27.67 2.03 26.01
CA TYR A 140 26.70 2.10 27.10
C TYR A 140 25.49 1.27 26.77
N MET A 141 24.94 0.53 27.73
CA MET A 141 23.78 -0.33 27.52
C MET A 141 22.74 -0.17 28.62
N GLN A 142 21.47 -0.18 28.22
CA GLN A 142 20.33 -0.28 29.13
C GLN A 142 19.31 -1.26 28.56
N ARG A 143 18.73 -2.11 29.44
CA ARG A 143 17.71 -3.10 29.09
C ARG A 143 16.38 -2.76 29.74
N TYR A 144 15.31 -3.04 29.00
CA TYR A 144 13.92 -2.85 29.41
C TYR A 144 13.14 -4.14 29.20
N GLU A 145 12.10 -4.37 30.00
CA GLU A 145 11.15 -5.44 29.83
C GLU A 145 9.73 -4.90 29.97
N ARG A 146 8.92 -5.09 28.92
CA ARG A 146 7.53 -4.60 28.86
C ARG A 146 7.37 -3.13 29.27
N GLY A 147 8.30 -2.30 28.85
CA GLY A 147 8.31 -0.88 29.17
C GLY A 147 9.04 -0.49 30.46
N HIS A 148 9.42 -1.44 31.31
CA HIS A 148 10.07 -1.19 32.59
C HIS A 148 11.58 -1.33 32.50
N VAL A 149 12.29 -0.47 33.22
CA VAL A 149 13.75 -0.54 33.30
C VAL A 149 14.18 -1.75 34.12
N VAL A 150 15.06 -2.59 33.56
CA VAL A 150 15.60 -3.78 34.23
C VAL A 150 16.92 -3.46 34.92
N ASN A 151 17.79 -2.72 34.24
CA ASN A 151 19.10 -2.34 34.76
C ASN A 151 19.38 -0.85 34.51
N LYS A 152 20.24 -0.26 35.33
CA LYS A 152 20.68 1.12 35.10
C LYS A 152 21.58 1.17 33.87
N LEU A 153 21.59 2.34 33.20
CA LEU A 153 22.53 2.60 32.12
C LEU A 153 23.96 2.41 32.65
N ALA A 154 24.73 1.56 32.00
CA ALA A 154 26.09 1.21 32.40
C ALA A 154 27.01 1.08 31.19
N GLU A 155 28.29 1.39 31.39
CA GLU A 155 29.36 1.04 30.44
C GLU A 155 29.54 -0.47 30.48
N VAL A 156 29.41 -1.12 29.30
CA VAL A 156 29.50 -2.59 29.19
C VAL A 156 30.65 -3.05 28.33
N ASP A 157 31.16 -2.21 27.43
CA ASP A 157 32.27 -2.56 26.55
C ASP A 157 32.99 -1.28 26.06
N THR A 158 34.08 -1.48 25.32
CA THR A 158 34.82 -0.43 24.61
C THR A 158 34.67 -0.61 23.11
N CYS A 159 34.74 0.48 22.35
CA CYS A 159 34.66 0.46 20.89
C CYS A 159 35.72 1.39 20.28
N ASP A 160 35.79 1.44 18.95
CA ASP A 160 36.58 2.46 18.25
C ASP A 160 36.17 3.87 18.74
N PRO A 161 37.13 4.73 19.14
CA PRO A 161 36.82 6.11 19.56
C PRO A 161 36.01 6.94 18.56
N ASN A 162 36.10 6.61 17.26
CA ASN A 162 35.35 7.26 16.20
C ASN A 162 33.98 6.62 15.96
N LYS A 163 33.69 5.47 16.59
CA LYS A 163 32.39 4.82 16.45
C LYS A 163 31.35 5.58 17.29
N HIS A 164 30.29 5.99 16.62
CA HIS A 164 29.15 6.66 17.25
C HIS A 164 27.84 6.09 16.68
N GLY A 165 26.72 6.35 17.35
CA GLY A 165 25.40 5.91 16.93
C GLY A 165 24.66 5.15 18.01
N THR A 166 23.51 4.61 17.61
CA THR A 166 22.64 3.83 18.49
C THR A 166 22.36 2.47 17.87
N LYS A 167 22.33 1.43 18.72
CA LYS A 167 21.81 0.12 18.36
C LYS A 167 20.64 -0.21 19.27
N VAL A 168 19.49 -0.49 18.68
CA VAL A 168 18.28 -0.91 19.39
C VAL A 168 17.94 -2.32 18.96
N THR A 169 17.83 -3.23 19.93
CA THR A 169 17.37 -4.60 19.69
C THR A 169 16.11 -4.84 20.51
N PHE A 170 15.04 -5.35 19.90
CA PHE A 170 13.80 -5.60 20.60
C PHE A 170 13.10 -6.86 20.12
N LYS A 171 12.28 -7.45 21.00
CA LYS A 171 11.44 -8.60 20.70
C LYS A 171 9.99 -8.29 21.03
N PRO A 172 9.09 -8.29 20.03
CA PRO A 172 7.67 -8.00 20.26
C PRO A 172 7.01 -8.97 21.24
N ASP A 173 5.99 -8.49 21.96
CA ASP A 173 5.27 -9.27 22.96
C ASP A 173 4.10 -10.05 22.33
N GLY A 174 4.18 -11.39 22.37
CA GLY A 174 3.12 -12.29 21.89
C GLY A 174 1.79 -12.21 22.65
N GLU A 175 1.76 -11.52 23.80
CA GLU A 175 0.49 -11.22 24.48
C GLU A 175 -0.27 -10.05 23.81
N ILE A 176 0.40 -9.29 22.94
CA ILE A 176 -0.15 -8.10 22.27
C ILE A 176 -0.45 -8.37 20.80
N PHE A 177 0.47 -9.02 20.09
CA PHE A 177 0.39 -9.20 18.65
C PHE A 177 -0.20 -10.53 18.24
N ASP A 178 -1.03 -10.51 17.18
CA ASP A 178 -1.65 -11.71 16.60
C ASP A 178 -0.60 -12.62 15.93
N THR A 179 0.51 -12.05 15.47
CA THR A 179 1.67 -12.75 14.89
C THR A 179 2.97 -12.08 15.36
N LEU A 180 4.05 -12.87 15.45
CA LEU A 180 5.40 -12.38 15.73
C LEU A 180 6.34 -12.55 14.54
N VAL A 181 5.83 -13.04 13.40
CA VAL A 181 6.64 -13.30 12.21
C VAL A 181 6.65 -12.05 11.32
N TYR A 182 7.84 -11.49 11.12
CA TYR A 182 8.04 -10.37 10.22
C TYR A 182 8.03 -10.83 8.76
N ASN A 183 7.37 -10.04 7.90
CA ASN A 183 7.42 -10.22 6.47
C ASN A 183 8.60 -9.43 5.90
N TYR A 184 9.54 -10.15 5.29
CA TYR A 184 10.75 -9.55 4.71
C TYR A 184 10.44 -8.57 3.58
N ASP A 185 9.54 -8.93 2.66
CA ASP A 185 9.20 -8.09 1.51
C ASP A 185 8.54 -6.78 1.96
N THR A 186 7.67 -6.83 2.97
CA THR A 186 7.04 -5.65 3.57
C THR A 186 8.07 -4.66 4.13
N LEU A 187 9.05 -5.15 4.90
CA LEU A 187 10.14 -4.31 5.42
C LEU A 187 11.03 -3.78 4.31
N LYS A 188 11.38 -4.62 3.34
CA LYS A 188 12.19 -4.29 2.17
C LYS A 188 11.62 -3.12 1.37
N GLU A 189 10.34 -3.16 1.06
CA GLU A 189 9.65 -2.12 0.29
C GLU A 189 9.72 -0.77 1.02
N ARG A 190 9.40 -0.74 2.30
CA ARG A 190 9.43 0.49 3.10
C ARG A 190 10.84 1.05 3.27
N LEU A 191 11.84 0.20 3.52
CA LEU A 191 13.23 0.62 3.68
C LEU A 191 13.81 1.16 2.37
N ARG A 192 13.41 0.58 1.22
CA ARG A 192 13.76 1.09 -0.11
C ARG A 192 13.20 2.49 -0.33
N GLU A 193 11.93 2.71 -0.02
CA GLU A 193 11.28 4.03 -0.12
C GLU A 193 12.01 5.07 0.73
N MET A 194 12.33 4.74 1.99
CA MET A 194 13.10 5.63 2.88
C MET A 194 14.47 5.99 2.31
N ALA A 195 15.16 5.03 1.69
CA ALA A 195 16.47 5.27 1.07
C ALA A 195 16.37 6.18 -0.17
N PHE A 196 15.31 6.06 -0.99
CA PHE A 196 15.06 7.00 -2.10
C PHE A 196 14.80 8.43 -1.60
N LEU A 197 14.03 8.58 -0.52
CA LEU A 197 13.66 9.87 0.04
C LEU A 197 14.80 10.56 0.79
N THR A 198 15.82 9.80 1.19
CA THR A 198 16.98 10.31 1.93
C THR A 198 18.25 10.08 1.11
N LYS A 199 18.49 10.99 0.17
CA LYS A 199 19.62 10.94 -0.78
C LYS A 199 20.94 10.63 -0.10
N GLY A 200 21.66 9.58 -0.58
CA GLY A 200 22.95 9.17 -0.08
C GLY A 200 22.93 8.34 1.22
N LEU A 201 21.78 8.13 1.84
CA LEU A 201 21.63 7.21 2.98
C LEU A 201 21.73 5.77 2.49
N LYS A 202 22.57 4.96 3.17
CA LYS A 202 22.67 3.53 2.93
C LYS A 202 21.87 2.77 3.97
N ILE A 203 20.85 2.01 3.55
CA ILE A 203 20.08 1.11 4.41
C ILE A 203 20.38 -0.33 4.01
N ILE A 204 20.66 -1.20 4.96
CA ILE A 204 20.93 -2.63 4.75
C ILE A 204 19.89 -3.43 5.51
N LEU A 205 19.14 -4.27 4.82
CA LEU A 205 18.20 -5.22 5.41
C LEU A 205 18.80 -6.63 5.34
N THR A 206 18.93 -7.28 6.49
CA THR A 206 19.39 -8.66 6.61
C THR A 206 18.33 -9.53 7.27
N ASP A 207 18.03 -10.69 6.70
CA ASP A 207 17.18 -11.72 7.30
C ASP A 207 18.04 -12.97 7.61
N GLU A 208 18.22 -13.24 8.90
CA GLU A 208 19.01 -14.38 9.39
C GLU A 208 18.19 -15.68 9.51
N ARG A 209 16.89 -15.63 9.21
CA ARG A 209 16.01 -16.83 9.26
C ARG A 209 16.24 -17.75 8.07
N GLU A 210 16.74 -17.20 6.96
CA GLU A 210 17.05 -17.94 5.73
C GLU A 210 18.53 -18.38 5.70
N GLU A 211 18.82 -19.49 5.01
CA GLU A 211 20.20 -19.96 4.78
C GLU A 211 20.46 -20.20 3.29
N PRO A 212 21.35 -19.43 2.65
CA PRO A 212 22.12 -18.29 3.21
C PRO A 212 21.24 -17.09 3.58
N ASN A 213 21.71 -16.26 4.52
CA ASN A 213 21.01 -15.05 4.92
C ASN A 213 20.61 -14.20 3.70
N LEU A 214 19.37 -13.73 3.67
CA LEU A 214 18.95 -12.73 2.69
C LEU A 214 19.54 -11.38 3.10
N CYS A 215 20.16 -10.67 2.16
CA CYS A 215 20.70 -9.35 2.41
C CYS A 215 20.46 -8.45 1.20
N GLU A 216 19.80 -7.32 1.42
CA GLU A 216 19.63 -6.29 0.40
C GLU A 216 20.17 -4.94 0.88
N ILE A 217 20.76 -4.19 -0.05
CA ILE A 217 21.37 -2.87 0.19
C ILE A 217 20.61 -1.84 -0.63
N PHE A 218 20.10 -0.82 0.04
CA PHE A 218 19.43 0.32 -0.58
C PHE A 218 20.32 1.55 -0.42
N HIS A 219 20.76 2.13 -1.53
CA HIS A 219 21.63 3.30 -1.56
C HIS A 219 21.45 4.03 -2.88
N TYR A 220 20.90 5.23 -2.84
CA TYR A 220 20.49 6.00 -4.01
C TYR A 220 21.05 7.42 -3.94
N GLU A 221 22.07 7.67 -4.76
CA GLU A 221 22.73 8.99 -4.85
C GLU A 221 21.87 10.02 -5.61
N GLY A 222 21.00 9.58 -6.50
CA GLY A 222 20.05 10.43 -7.22
C GLY A 222 18.76 10.73 -6.45
N GLY A 223 18.53 10.06 -5.32
CA GLY A 223 17.36 10.30 -4.47
C GLY A 223 16.04 10.08 -5.20
N ILE A 224 15.13 11.05 -5.16
CA ILE A 224 13.81 10.94 -5.78
C ILE A 224 13.82 10.85 -7.33
N LYS A 225 14.93 11.19 -8.00
CA LYS A 225 15.09 10.93 -9.44
C LYS A 225 15.15 9.41 -9.69
N GLU A 226 16.00 8.70 -8.95
CA GLU A 226 16.10 7.24 -9.05
C GLU A 226 14.79 6.57 -8.59
N PHE A 227 14.04 7.21 -7.69
CA PHE A 227 12.72 6.71 -7.33
C PHE A 227 11.74 6.76 -8.50
N VAL A 228 11.72 7.85 -9.28
CA VAL A 228 10.91 7.93 -10.52
C VAL A 228 11.37 6.92 -11.56
N GLU A 229 12.68 6.68 -11.71
CA GLU A 229 13.22 5.63 -12.59
C GLU A 229 12.73 4.24 -12.15
N TYR A 230 12.78 3.96 -10.87
CA TYR A 230 12.27 2.71 -10.30
C TYR A 230 10.76 2.52 -10.57
N LEU A 231 9.96 3.55 -10.34
CA LEU A 231 8.51 3.54 -10.58
C LEU A 231 8.15 3.35 -12.06
N ASN A 232 9.03 3.79 -12.96
CA ASN A 232 8.87 3.65 -14.40
C ASN A 232 9.61 2.45 -14.99
N SER A 233 10.23 1.59 -14.17
CA SER A 233 11.06 0.47 -14.65
C SER A 233 10.33 -0.49 -15.59
N ALA A 234 9.02 -0.63 -15.44
CA ALA A 234 8.17 -1.47 -16.30
C ALA A 234 7.42 -0.68 -17.39
N LYS A 235 7.65 0.64 -17.51
CA LYS A 235 6.97 1.54 -18.46
C LYS A 235 7.94 2.05 -19.50
N GLU A 236 7.43 2.54 -20.64
CA GLU A 236 8.25 3.21 -21.65
C GLU A 236 8.16 4.72 -21.41
N PRO A 237 9.26 5.40 -21.06
CA PRO A 237 9.23 6.84 -20.87
C PRO A 237 9.09 7.57 -22.23
N LEU A 238 8.30 8.63 -22.27
CA LEU A 238 8.14 9.46 -23.48
C LEU A 238 9.43 10.21 -23.84
N TYR A 239 10.27 10.46 -22.88
CA TYR A 239 11.56 11.12 -23.01
C TYR A 239 12.51 10.60 -21.93
N PRO A 240 13.84 10.56 -22.22
CA PRO A 240 14.80 9.90 -21.31
C PRO A 240 15.09 10.70 -20.03
N GLN A 241 14.90 12.03 -20.04
CA GLN A 241 15.25 12.89 -18.92
C GLN A 241 14.20 12.78 -17.81
N ILE A 242 14.63 12.89 -16.55
CA ILE A 242 13.75 13.16 -15.42
C ILE A 242 13.74 14.65 -15.17
N ILE A 243 12.58 15.26 -15.23
CA ILE A 243 12.39 16.66 -14.86
C ILE A 243 12.53 16.75 -13.34
N TYR A 244 13.42 17.63 -12.88
CA TYR A 244 13.69 17.80 -11.45
C TYR A 244 13.61 19.26 -11.07
N CYS A 245 12.85 19.55 -10.02
CA CYS A 245 12.70 20.87 -9.43
C CYS A 245 13.12 20.79 -7.96
N GLU A 246 13.99 21.70 -7.54
CA GLU A 246 14.50 21.78 -6.16
C GLU A 246 14.59 23.25 -5.72
N GLY A 247 14.22 23.52 -4.48
CA GLY A 247 14.38 24.86 -3.91
C GLY A 247 13.81 24.98 -2.52
N THR A 248 14.01 26.16 -1.93
CA THR A 248 13.46 26.49 -0.62
C THR A 248 12.70 27.82 -0.69
N LYS A 249 11.46 27.82 -0.21
CA LYS A 249 10.62 29.02 -0.13
C LYS A 249 9.77 28.97 1.13
N ASN A 250 9.70 30.09 1.86
CA ASN A 250 8.94 30.21 3.12
C ASN A 250 9.31 29.11 4.16
N ASN A 251 10.60 28.81 4.29
CA ASN A 251 11.15 27.72 5.13
C ASN A 251 10.65 26.30 4.75
N VAL A 252 10.07 26.14 3.58
CA VAL A 252 9.71 24.83 3.03
C VAL A 252 10.73 24.47 1.97
N ALA A 253 11.52 23.42 2.20
CA ALA A 253 12.36 22.83 1.16
C ALA A 253 11.49 21.88 0.31
N VAL A 254 11.61 22.00 -1.00
CA VAL A 254 10.79 21.28 -1.99
C VAL A 254 11.70 20.56 -2.97
N GLU A 255 11.44 19.28 -3.17
CA GLU A 255 12.03 18.46 -4.23
C GLU A 255 10.89 17.80 -5.01
N VAL A 256 10.93 17.87 -6.33
CA VAL A 256 9.95 17.23 -7.21
C VAL A 256 10.68 16.59 -8.38
N ALA A 257 10.39 15.32 -8.64
CA ALA A 257 10.86 14.60 -9.83
C ALA A 257 9.66 14.14 -10.66
N ILE A 258 9.72 14.33 -11.98
CA ILE A 258 8.61 14.06 -12.90
C ILE A 258 9.16 13.36 -14.16
N GLN A 259 8.42 12.36 -14.65
CA GLN A 259 8.60 11.78 -15.98
C GLN A 259 7.26 11.32 -16.52
N HIS A 260 6.99 11.54 -17.81
CA HIS A 260 5.82 10.99 -18.48
C HIS A 260 6.20 9.69 -19.20
N ASN A 261 5.26 8.78 -19.27
CA ASN A 261 5.37 7.49 -19.92
C ASN A 261 4.17 7.25 -20.86
N ASP A 262 4.15 6.13 -21.53
CA ASP A 262 3.15 5.78 -22.54
C ASP A 262 1.80 5.28 -21.94
N TYR A 263 1.73 5.09 -20.62
CA TYR A 263 0.52 4.65 -19.93
C TYR A 263 -0.52 5.78 -19.76
N TYR A 264 -1.69 5.44 -19.23
CA TYR A 264 -2.85 6.35 -19.11
C TYR A 264 -3.12 6.79 -17.67
N ASN A 265 -2.55 6.11 -16.67
CA ASN A 265 -2.75 6.41 -15.26
C ASN A 265 -1.80 7.50 -14.77
N GLU A 266 -2.25 8.36 -13.83
CA GLU A 266 -1.35 9.23 -13.06
C GLU A 266 -0.84 8.49 -11.84
N ASN A 267 0.48 8.54 -11.58
CA ASN A 267 1.14 7.96 -10.44
C ASN A 267 1.90 9.06 -9.71
N ILE A 268 1.30 9.64 -8.69
CA ILE A 268 1.87 10.76 -7.94
C ILE A 268 1.98 10.34 -6.49
N TYR A 269 3.21 10.33 -5.98
CA TYR A 269 3.54 10.03 -4.59
C TYR A 269 4.01 11.28 -3.90
N SER A 270 3.42 11.60 -2.74
CA SER A 270 3.73 12.82 -2.02
C SER A 270 4.17 12.54 -0.59
N PHE A 271 5.23 13.24 -0.16
CA PHE A 271 5.89 13.02 1.12
C PHE A 271 6.15 14.34 1.84
N VAL A 272 6.05 14.29 3.16
CA VAL A 272 6.36 15.39 4.07
C VAL A 272 7.29 14.86 5.15
N ASN A 273 8.53 15.37 5.23
CA ASN A 273 9.55 14.89 6.16
C ASN A 273 9.71 13.35 6.09
N ASN A 274 9.75 12.80 4.88
CA ASN A 274 9.80 11.36 4.55
C ASN A 274 8.56 10.54 4.97
N ILE A 275 7.49 11.18 5.42
CA ILE A 275 6.21 10.53 5.71
C ILE A 275 5.35 10.54 4.45
N ASN A 276 4.87 9.37 4.04
CA ASN A 276 3.93 9.24 2.94
C ASN A 276 2.59 9.91 3.29
N THR A 277 2.08 10.72 2.36
CA THR A 277 0.78 11.40 2.50
C THR A 277 -0.18 10.92 1.40
N PRO A 278 -0.77 9.73 1.52
CA PRO A 278 -1.61 9.14 0.48
C PRO A 278 -2.85 9.97 0.13
N GLU A 279 -3.40 10.72 1.09
CA GLU A 279 -4.48 11.68 0.84
C GLU A 279 -3.96 13.04 0.34
N GLY A 280 -2.64 13.18 0.15
CA GLY A 280 -1.99 14.38 -0.33
C GLY A 280 -2.00 15.53 0.67
N GLY A 281 -2.61 16.65 0.27
CA GLY A 281 -2.69 17.87 1.06
C GLY A 281 -2.32 19.11 0.26
N THR A 282 -1.94 20.16 0.96
CA THR A 282 -1.67 21.47 0.37
C THR A 282 -0.48 21.47 -0.61
N HIS A 283 0.58 20.71 -0.35
CA HIS A 283 1.74 20.56 -1.22
C HIS A 283 1.38 19.89 -2.55
N LEU A 284 0.61 18.79 -2.51
CA LEU A 284 0.11 18.12 -3.71
C LEU A 284 -0.86 19.02 -4.50
N SER A 285 -1.75 19.75 -3.80
CA SER A 285 -2.65 20.71 -4.43
C SER A 285 -1.90 21.84 -5.13
N GLY A 286 -0.81 22.33 -4.52
CA GLY A 286 0.09 23.34 -5.11
C GLY A 286 0.76 22.83 -6.38
N PHE A 287 1.25 21.60 -6.37
CA PHE A 287 1.85 20.93 -7.52
C PHE A 287 0.85 20.78 -8.68
N LYS A 288 -0.32 20.20 -8.43
CA LYS A 288 -1.37 19.99 -9.45
C LYS A 288 -1.85 21.30 -10.08
N ALA A 289 -1.99 22.36 -9.28
CA ALA A 289 -2.37 23.67 -9.77
C ALA A 289 -1.26 24.30 -10.66
N ALA A 290 -0.01 24.24 -10.22
CA ALA A 290 1.12 24.75 -10.97
C ALA A 290 1.26 24.10 -12.35
N LEU A 291 1.14 22.78 -12.43
CA LEU A 291 1.18 22.04 -13.69
C LEU A 291 0.07 22.48 -14.65
N THR A 292 -1.16 22.56 -14.13
CA THR A 292 -2.33 22.90 -14.96
C THR A 292 -2.22 24.30 -15.56
N ASP A 293 -1.81 25.28 -14.76
CA ASP A 293 -1.62 26.65 -15.23
C ASP A 293 -0.47 26.77 -16.23
N LEU A 294 0.67 26.16 -15.92
CA LEU A 294 1.88 26.23 -16.74
C LEU A 294 1.67 25.60 -18.12
N PHE A 295 1.17 24.36 -18.19
CA PHE A 295 1.01 23.66 -19.46
C PHE A 295 -0.05 24.30 -20.36
N ASN A 296 -1.13 24.84 -19.79
CA ASN A 296 -2.11 25.63 -20.58
C ASN A 296 -1.49 26.91 -21.14
N LYS A 297 -0.71 27.65 -20.36
CA LYS A 297 0.02 28.83 -20.83
C LYS A 297 1.00 28.48 -21.93
N TYR A 298 1.80 27.42 -21.71
CA TYR A 298 2.81 26.97 -22.69
C TYR A 298 2.16 26.52 -24.01
N ALA A 299 1.12 25.69 -23.94
CA ALA A 299 0.43 25.16 -25.11
C ALA A 299 -0.20 26.28 -25.96
N ARG A 300 -0.79 27.31 -25.35
CA ARG A 300 -1.34 28.48 -26.05
C ARG A 300 -0.25 29.36 -26.64
N ALA A 301 0.79 29.70 -25.87
CA ALA A 301 1.89 30.52 -26.31
C ALA A 301 2.61 29.93 -27.53
N ASN A 302 2.74 28.59 -27.59
CA ASN A 302 3.37 27.87 -28.69
C ASN A 302 2.39 27.39 -29.76
N LYS A 303 1.11 27.84 -29.74
CA LYS A 303 0.06 27.50 -30.70
C LYS A 303 -0.22 26.00 -30.86
N LEU A 304 0.07 25.20 -29.83
CA LEU A 304 -0.27 23.78 -29.76
C LEU A 304 -1.76 23.59 -29.42
N LEU A 305 -2.34 24.53 -28.67
CA LEU A 305 -3.75 24.61 -28.35
C LEU A 305 -4.29 25.93 -28.94
N LYS A 306 -5.38 25.88 -29.72
CA LYS A 306 -5.99 27.06 -30.31
C LYS A 306 -6.74 27.86 -29.27
N ASP A 307 -6.90 29.18 -29.50
CA ASP A 307 -7.60 30.09 -28.57
C ASP A 307 -9.09 29.74 -28.39
N ASN A 308 -9.70 29.11 -29.39
CA ASN A 308 -11.11 28.67 -29.38
C ASN A 308 -11.30 27.22 -28.87
N GLU A 309 -10.22 26.51 -28.55
CA GLU A 309 -10.27 25.17 -27.95
C GLU A 309 -10.33 25.29 -26.43
N ASP A 310 -11.02 24.33 -25.78
CA ASP A 310 -11.08 24.25 -24.33
C ASP A 310 -9.69 24.08 -23.72
N SER A 311 -9.48 24.65 -22.54
CA SER A 311 -8.25 24.45 -21.79
C SER A 311 -8.09 22.98 -21.37
N LEU A 312 -6.84 22.51 -21.34
CA LEU A 312 -6.51 21.20 -20.84
C LEU A 312 -6.88 21.11 -19.34
N SER A 313 -7.57 20.06 -18.96
CA SER A 313 -7.80 19.77 -17.54
C SER A 313 -6.52 19.29 -16.85
N GLY A 314 -6.48 19.39 -15.53
CA GLY A 314 -5.34 18.84 -14.79
C GLY A 314 -5.11 17.34 -15.04
N GLU A 315 -6.18 16.58 -15.24
CA GLU A 315 -6.11 15.15 -15.54
C GLU A 315 -5.53 14.87 -16.93
N ASP A 316 -5.88 15.70 -17.95
CA ASP A 316 -5.30 15.57 -19.30
C ASP A 316 -3.78 15.72 -19.24
N ILE A 317 -3.29 16.69 -18.45
CA ILE A 317 -1.85 17.00 -18.32
C ILE A 317 -1.12 15.90 -17.57
N ARG A 318 -1.78 15.28 -16.59
CA ARG A 318 -1.17 14.25 -15.75
C ARG A 318 -1.35 12.81 -16.26
N GLU A 319 -2.01 12.62 -17.41
CA GLU A 319 -2.12 11.30 -18.02
C GLU A 319 -0.73 10.72 -18.35
N GLY A 320 -0.43 9.53 -17.84
CA GLY A 320 0.87 8.87 -17.98
C GLY A 320 2.01 9.54 -17.21
N MET A 321 1.70 10.41 -16.24
CA MET A 321 2.71 11.04 -15.39
C MET A 321 3.08 10.15 -14.22
N THR A 322 4.38 9.98 -13.99
CA THR A 322 4.94 9.52 -12.73
C THR A 322 5.64 10.70 -12.06
N ALA A 323 5.27 11.01 -10.82
CA ALA A 323 5.88 12.10 -10.07
C ALA A 323 6.07 11.73 -8.59
N VAL A 324 7.18 12.20 -8.03
CA VAL A 324 7.48 12.14 -6.60
C VAL A 324 7.66 13.56 -6.09
N ILE A 325 6.91 13.92 -5.06
CA ILE A 325 6.94 15.23 -4.39
C ILE A 325 7.41 15.01 -2.97
N SER A 326 8.54 15.56 -2.60
CA SER A 326 9.08 15.52 -1.24
C SER A 326 9.26 16.93 -0.73
N ILE A 327 8.64 17.24 0.40
CA ILE A 327 8.87 18.50 1.07
C ILE A 327 9.43 18.28 2.48
N LYS A 328 10.22 19.26 2.94
CA LYS A 328 10.74 19.30 4.31
C LYS A 328 10.30 20.61 4.96
N ILE A 329 9.61 20.50 6.08
CA ILE A 329 9.03 21.62 6.83
C ILE A 329 9.24 21.40 8.33
N GLU A 330 9.54 22.49 9.07
CA GLU A 330 9.89 22.41 10.50
C GLU A 330 8.70 21.98 11.38
N ASP A 331 7.51 22.49 11.09
CA ASP A 331 6.29 22.22 11.87
C ASP A 331 5.14 21.75 10.97
N PRO A 332 5.13 20.46 10.56
CA PRO A 332 4.07 19.93 9.72
C PRO A 332 2.77 19.73 10.50
N GLN A 333 1.68 20.29 9.97
CA GLN A 333 0.34 20.16 10.50
C GLN A 333 -0.45 19.17 9.63
N PHE A 334 -0.72 17.99 10.17
CA PHE A 334 -1.49 16.96 9.47
C PHE A 334 -2.95 16.96 9.91
N GLU A 335 -3.84 16.63 8.96
CA GLU A 335 -5.22 16.31 9.27
C GLU A 335 -5.29 14.90 9.87
N GLY A 336 -5.38 14.80 11.20
CA GLY A 336 -5.49 13.55 11.94
C GLY A 336 -4.17 12.89 12.36
N GLN A 337 -4.29 11.91 13.26
CA GLN A 337 -3.17 11.19 13.88
C GLN A 337 -2.36 10.33 12.90
N THR A 338 -3.00 9.85 11.84
CA THR A 338 -2.39 8.97 10.84
C THR A 338 -1.48 9.69 9.84
N LYS A 339 -1.37 11.02 9.91
CA LYS A 339 -0.50 11.87 9.08
C LYS A 339 -0.70 11.74 7.55
N GLN A 340 -1.89 11.34 7.12
CA GLN A 340 -2.19 11.02 5.72
C GLN A 340 -2.34 12.24 4.82
N LYS A 341 -2.63 13.42 5.39
CA LYS A 341 -2.89 14.65 4.64
C LYS A 341 -2.28 15.86 5.32
N LEU A 342 -1.54 16.67 4.55
CA LEU A 342 -0.91 17.90 5.04
C LEU A 342 -1.86 19.09 4.96
N GLY A 343 -1.94 19.89 6.05
CA GLY A 343 -2.78 21.08 6.17
C GLY A 343 -2.05 22.43 5.97
N ASN A 344 -0.72 22.48 6.06
CA ASN A 344 0.08 23.70 6.01
C ASN A 344 -0.14 24.53 4.72
N ASN A 345 -0.71 25.73 4.81
CA ASN A 345 -0.96 26.58 3.65
C ASN A 345 0.30 27.07 2.93
N GLU A 346 1.38 27.33 3.68
CA GLU A 346 2.66 27.77 3.13
C GLU A 346 3.29 26.76 2.17
N ALA A 347 3.06 25.46 2.38
CA ALA A 347 3.54 24.40 1.51
C ALA A 347 2.94 24.50 0.10
N ARG A 348 1.65 24.85 -0.03
CA ARG A 348 0.99 25.07 -1.32
C ARG A 348 1.70 26.15 -2.14
N GLY A 349 1.96 27.28 -1.52
CA GLY A 349 2.60 28.42 -2.18
C GLY A 349 4.07 28.14 -2.56
N ALA A 350 4.81 27.45 -1.67
CA ALA A 350 6.20 27.09 -1.91
C ALA A 350 6.33 26.12 -3.10
N VAL A 351 5.59 25.03 -3.09
CA VAL A 351 5.61 24.01 -4.17
C VAL A 351 5.16 24.65 -5.49
N SER A 352 4.05 25.40 -5.50
CA SER A 352 3.56 26.02 -6.73
C SER A 352 4.58 26.98 -7.34
N ALA A 353 5.24 27.78 -6.53
CA ALA A 353 6.22 28.75 -7.03
C ALA A 353 7.47 28.09 -7.60
N ILE A 354 8.07 27.13 -6.85
CA ILE A 354 9.30 26.45 -7.25
C ILE A 354 9.05 25.62 -8.52
N VAL A 355 7.96 24.87 -8.57
CA VAL A 355 7.60 24.07 -9.74
C VAL A 355 7.32 24.95 -10.96
N SER A 356 6.55 26.03 -10.81
CA SER A 356 6.25 26.95 -11.92
C SER A 356 7.51 27.57 -12.50
N GLU A 357 8.42 28.03 -11.65
CA GLU A 357 9.65 28.67 -12.08
C GLU A 357 10.57 27.68 -12.81
N GLN A 358 10.93 26.58 -12.16
CA GLN A 358 11.94 25.66 -12.72
C GLN A 358 11.41 24.83 -13.88
N LEU A 359 10.14 24.45 -13.86
CA LEU A 359 9.55 23.75 -14.98
C LEU A 359 9.38 24.68 -16.20
N THR A 360 9.15 25.99 -16.02
CA THR A 360 9.17 26.95 -17.13
C THR A 360 10.54 26.94 -17.80
N TYR A 361 11.62 27.09 -17.04
CA TYR A 361 12.98 27.02 -17.59
C TYR A 361 13.25 25.71 -18.31
N PHE A 362 12.83 24.57 -17.71
CA PHE A 362 13.02 23.27 -18.35
C PHE A 362 12.31 23.17 -19.70
N LEU A 363 11.04 23.61 -19.78
CA LEU A 363 10.24 23.53 -21.01
C LEU A 363 10.81 24.45 -22.12
N GLU A 364 11.32 25.63 -21.76
CA GLU A 364 11.97 26.55 -22.68
C GLU A 364 13.28 25.98 -23.23
N GLN A 365 14.05 25.29 -22.41
CA GLN A 365 15.30 24.63 -22.81
C GLN A 365 15.07 23.33 -23.59
N ASN A 366 13.92 22.68 -23.41
CA ASN A 366 13.59 21.38 -24.00
C ASN A 366 12.26 21.41 -24.77
N PRO A 367 12.13 22.22 -25.85
CA PRO A 367 10.88 22.41 -26.57
C PRO A 367 10.33 21.13 -27.21
N SER A 368 11.19 20.16 -27.55
CA SER A 368 10.76 18.85 -28.06
C SER A 368 10.05 18.02 -26.98
N VAL A 369 10.58 18.01 -25.75
CA VAL A 369 9.95 17.34 -24.60
C VAL A 369 8.64 18.03 -24.24
N ALA A 370 8.64 19.35 -24.17
CA ALA A 370 7.45 20.16 -23.90
C ALA A 370 6.32 19.87 -24.90
N LYS A 371 6.68 19.76 -26.20
CA LYS A 371 5.72 19.40 -27.24
C LYS A 371 5.17 17.98 -27.04
N MET A 372 6.02 16.99 -26.76
CA MET A 372 5.57 15.61 -26.52
C MET A 372 4.56 15.53 -25.37
N ILE A 373 4.82 16.25 -24.25
CA ILE A 373 3.91 16.29 -23.12
C ILE A 373 2.57 16.96 -23.50
N CYS A 374 2.62 18.11 -24.20
CA CYS A 374 1.40 18.79 -24.64
C CYS A 374 0.61 17.95 -25.65
N ASP A 375 1.24 17.31 -26.60
CA ASP A 375 0.59 16.45 -27.59
C ASP A 375 -0.11 15.27 -26.90
N LYS A 376 0.51 14.65 -25.88
CA LYS A 376 -0.13 13.61 -25.07
C LYS A 376 -1.35 14.16 -24.31
N ALA A 377 -1.22 15.32 -23.66
CA ALA A 377 -2.33 15.94 -22.94
C ALA A 377 -3.52 16.30 -23.84
N ILE A 378 -3.26 16.79 -25.05
CA ILE A 378 -4.30 17.08 -26.06
C ILE A 378 -4.97 15.77 -26.53
N LEU A 379 -4.20 14.71 -26.71
CA LEU A 379 -4.75 13.40 -27.06
C LEU A 379 -5.60 12.83 -25.92
N ALA A 380 -5.18 12.99 -24.66
CA ALA A 380 -5.94 12.62 -23.47
C ALA A 380 -7.27 13.38 -23.40
N GLN A 381 -7.25 14.70 -23.61
CA GLN A 381 -8.46 15.54 -23.65
C GLN A 381 -9.47 15.02 -24.68
N ARG A 382 -9.00 14.72 -25.89
CA ARG A 382 -9.86 14.19 -26.99
C ARG A 382 -10.44 12.82 -26.63
N ALA A 383 -9.63 11.93 -26.05
CA ALA A 383 -10.06 10.62 -25.60
C ALA A 383 -11.13 10.72 -24.51
N ARG A 384 -10.92 11.62 -23.54
CA ARG A 384 -11.89 11.86 -22.46
C ARG A 384 -13.20 12.46 -22.98
N ALA A 385 -13.13 13.40 -23.90
CA ALA A 385 -14.33 13.93 -24.57
C ALA A 385 -15.10 12.84 -25.30
N ALA A 386 -14.42 11.93 -26.00
CA ALA A 386 -15.03 10.77 -26.65
C ALA A 386 -15.67 9.81 -25.63
N ALA A 387 -14.97 9.52 -24.53
CA ALA A 387 -15.48 8.67 -23.45
C ALA A 387 -16.73 9.28 -22.79
N ARG A 388 -16.74 10.60 -22.52
CA ARG A 388 -17.95 11.31 -22.02
C ARG A 388 -19.12 11.18 -22.97
N LYS A 389 -18.89 11.37 -24.26
CA LYS A 389 -19.95 11.22 -25.29
C LYS A 389 -20.47 9.78 -25.33
N ALA A 390 -19.63 8.78 -25.29
CA ALA A 390 -20.01 7.37 -25.24
C ALA A 390 -20.84 7.05 -23.99
N ARG A 391 -20.41 7.55 -22.83
CA ARG A 391 -21.12 7.43 -21.57
C ARG A 391 -22.52 8.07 -21.62
N ASP A 392 -22.62 9.31 -22.11
CA ASP A 392 -23.87 10.04 -22.18
C ASP A 392 -24.87 9.36 -23.13
N LEU A 393 -24.40 8.81 -24.24
CA LEU A 393 -25.22 8.00 -25.15
C LEU A 393 -25.73 6.72 -24.47
N THR A 394 -24.89 6.08 -23.64
CA THR A 394 -25.28 4.90 -22.85
C THR A 394 -26.33 5.30 -21.80
N ARG A 395 -26.08 6.37 -21.04
CA ARG A 395 -27.05 6.91 -20.06
C ARG A 395 -28.40 7.31 -20.69
N ARG A 396 -28.41 7.93 -21.85
CA ARG A 396 -29.66 8.27 -22.57
C ARG A 396 -30.42 7.03 -23.01
N LYS A 397 -29.75 6.00 -23.50
CA LYS A 397 -30.37 4.71 -23.81
C LYS A 397 -30.96 4.05 -22.56
N THR A 398 -30.24 4.12 -21.44
CA THR A 398 -30.68 3.53 -20.16
C THR A 398 -31.80 4.33 -19.50
N ALA A 399 -31.90 5.65 -19.74
CA ALA A 399 -33.00 6.47 -19.24
C ALA A 399 -34.31 6.28 -20.02
N LEU A 400 -34.24 5.81 -21.27
CA LEU A 400 -35.41 5.43 -22.09
C LEU A 400 -35.84 3.96 -21.82
N ASP A 401 -34.90 3.09 -21.49
CA ASP A 401 -35.12 1.71 -21.00
C ASP A 401 -34.92 1.73 -19.48
N SER A 402 -35.96 2.08 -18.73
CA SER A 402 -35.94 2.14 -17.26
C SER A 402 -35.06 1.08 -16.60
N MET A 403 -33.90 1.51 -16.01
CA MET A 403 -33.05 0.77 -15.05
C MET A 403 -32.92 -0.75 -15.31
N THR A 404 -32.65 -1.19 -16.53
CA THR A 404 -32.44 -2.61 -16.81
C THR A 404 -31.02 -2.99 -16.42
N LEU A 405 -30.93 -3.75 -15.34
CA LEU A 405 -29.72 -4.49 -14.95
C LEU A 405 -29.22 -5.35 -16.13
N PRO A 406 -27.92 -5.66 -16.21
CA PRO A 406 -27.40 -6.51 -17.28
C PRO A 406 -28.24 -7.79 -17.40
N GLY A 407 -28.71 -8.13 -18.59
CA GLY A 407 -29.59 -9.29 -18.80
C GLY A 407 -28.99 -10.63 -18.36
N LYS A 408 -27.67 -10.69 -18.19
CA LYS A 408 -26.96 -11.85 -17.65
C LYS A 408 -26.84 -11.87 -16.12
N LEU A 409 -27.13 -10.76 -15.43
CA LEU A 409 -27.10 -10.71 -13.96
C LEU A 409 -28.30 -11.45 -13.38
N ALA A 410 -28.04 -12.44 -12.55
CA ALA A 410 -29.06 -13.02 -11.69
C ALA A 410 -29.02 -12.28 -10.32
N ASP A 411 -29.81 -11.22 -10.19
CA ASP A 411 -29.83 -10.38 -8.99
C ASP A 411 -30.47 -11.07 -7.78
N CYS A 412 -30.18 -10.57 -6.57
CA CYS A 412 -30.83 -11.00 -5.33
C CYS A 412 -32.07 -10.15 -5.04
N THR A 413 -32.95 -10.65 -4.16
CA THR A 413 -34.23 -9.99 -3.84
C THR A 413 -34.11 -8.94 -2.73
N ASP A 414 -33.18 -9.10 -1.78
CA ASP A 414 -32.90 -8.11 -0.73
C ASP A 414 -32.29 -6.86 -1.37
N LYS A 415 -32.59 -5.70 -0.82
CA LYS A 415 -32.11 -4.39 -1.27
C LYS A 415 -31.15 -3.74 -0.28
N ASN A 416 -30.90 -4.36 0.88
CA ASN A 416 -29.92 -3.87 1.82
C ASN A 416 -28.51 -4.30 1.40
N PRO A 417 -27.63 -3.37 0.97
CA PRO A 417 -26.28 -3.71 0.48
C PRO A 417 -25.44 -4.49 1.47
N GLU A 418 -25.62 -4.25 2.78
CA GLU A 418 -24.87 -4.92 3.85
C GLU A 418 -25.11 -6.43 3.90
N LYS A 419 -26.31 -6.86 3.48
CA LYS A 419 -26.72 -8.26 3.41
C LYS A 419 -26.45 -8.91 2.08
N CYS A 420 -26.27 -8.08 1.03
CA CYS A 420 -26.16 -8.54 -0.34
C CYS A 420 -24.70 -8.77 -0.73
N GLU A 421 -24.50 -9.81 -1.53
CA GLU A 421 -23.21 -10.14 -2.09
C GLU A 421 -23.35 -10.54 -3.57
N ILE A 422 -22.33 -10.23 -4.38
CA ILE A 422 -22.30 -10.58 -5.80
C ILE A 422 -21.09 -11.46 -6.09
N TYR A 423 -21.35 -12.58 -6.76
CA TYR A 423 -20.32 -13.47 -7.29
C TYR A 423 -20.06 -13.12 -8.75
N ILE A 424 -18.82 -12.81 -9.07
CA ILE A 424 -18.32 -12.68 -10.44
C ILE A 424 -17.77 -14.03 -10.84
N VAL A 425 -18.44 -14.71 -11.79
CA VAL A 425 -18.18 -16.12 -12.11
C VAL A 425 -17.64 -16.24 -13.52
N GLU A 426 -16.64 -17.09 -13.71
CA GLU A 426 -16.08 -17.39 -15.02
C GLU A 426 -17.02 -18.28 -15.84
N GLY A 427 -17.43 -17.78 -17.02
CA GLY A 427 -18.20 -18.53 -18.00
C GLY A 427 -19.68 -18.76 -17.65
N ASP A 428 -20.41 -19.13 -18.67
CA ASP A 428 -21.86 -19.42 -18.56
C ASP A 428 -22.14 -20.77 -17.87
N SER A 429 -21.22 -21.75 -17.96
CA SER A 429 -21.38 -23.07 -17.33
C SER A 429 -21.31 -22.97 -15.80
N ALA A 430 -20.22 -22.46 -15.26
CA ALA A 430 -20.09 -22.23 -13.81
C ALA A 430 -21.15 -21.24 -13.31
N GLY A 431 -21.49 -20.22 -14.14
CA GLY A 431 -22.59 -19.29 -13.88
C GLY A 431 -23.94 -19.98 -13.74
N GLY A 432 -24.20 -21.04 -14.50
CA GLY A 432 -25.42 -21.87 -14.41
C GLY A 432 -25.51 -22.64 -13.10
N SER A 433 -24.43 -23.34 -12.71
CA SER A 433 -24.33 -24.06 -11.43
C SER A 433 -24.48 -23.07 -10.25
N ALA A 434 -23.79 -21.92 -10.28
CA ALA A 434 -23.86 -20.89 -9.24
C ALA A 434 -25.27 -20.27 -9.13
N LYS A 435 -25.96 -20.01 -10.23
CA LYS A 435 -27.35 -19.51 -10.23
C LYS A 435 -28.32 -20.49 -9.58
N THR A 436 -28.06 -21.79 -9.73
CA THR A 436 -28.86 -22.84 -9.09
C THR A 436 -28.53 -23.00 -7.61
N ALA A 437 -27.25 -22.94 -7.26
CA ALA A 437 -26.72 -23.11 -5.92
C ALA A 437 -27.08 -21.98 -4.94
N ARG A 438 -27.10 -20.72 -5.43
CA ARG A 438 -27.15 -19.50 -4.62
C ARG A 438 -28.36 -19.37 -3.68
N ASP A 439 -28.19 -18.67 -2.60
CA ASP A 439 -29.33 -18.05 -1.87
C ASP A 439 -29.87 -16.86 -2.69
N ARG A 440 -31.08 -17.01 -3.22
CA ARG A 440 -31.73 -15.98 -4.04
C ARG A 440 -32.09 -14.72 -3.27
N ALA A 441 -32.11 -14.79 -1.94
CA ALA A 441 -32.43 -13.62 -1.11
C ALA A 441 -31.28 -12.63 -1.11
N THR A 442 -30.05 -13.09 -0.95
CA THR A 442 -28.87 -12.25 -0.63
C THR A 442 -27.73 -12.38 -1.65
N GLN A 443 -27.72 -13.42 -2.48
CA GLN A 443 -26.61 -13.68 -3.41
C GLN A 443 -27.01 -13.39 -4.86
N ALA A 444 -26.24 -12.52 -5.52
CA ALA A 444 -26.33 -12.24 -6.95
C ALA A 444 -25.20 -12.93 -7.72
N ILE A 445 -25.46 -13.35 -8.97
CA ILE A 445 -24.48 -13.98 -9.86
C ILE A 445 -24.33 -13.18 -11.13
N LEU A 446 -23.09 -12.78 -11.44
CA LEU A 446 -22.72 -12.14 -12.70
C LEU A 446 -21.71 -13.04 -13.46
N PRO A 447 -22.15 -13.82 -14.45
CA PRO A 447 -21.23 -14.57 -15.28
C PRO A 447 -20.51 -13.66 -16.27
N LEU A 448 -19.19 -13.85 -16.41
CA LEU A 448 -18.36 -13.16 -17.41
C LEU A 448 -18.06 -14.11 -18.58
N ARG A 449 -18.08 -13.57 -19.80
CA ARG A 449 -17.75 -14.34 -21.01
C ARG A 449 -16.26 -14.22 -21.34
N GLY A 450 -15.45 -15.09 -20.74
CA GLY A 450 -14.00 -15.13 -20.96
C GLY A 450 -13.22 -14.01 -20.30
N LYS A 451 -12.00 -13.78 -20.79
CA LYS A 451 -11.07 -12.77 -20.27
C LYS A 451 -11.59 -11.35 -20.56
N ILE A 452 -11.68 -10.53 -19.54
CA ILE A 452 -12.04 -9.13 -19.70
C ILE A 452 -10.86 -8.32 -20.30
N LEU A 453 -11.16 -7.10 -20.74
CA LEU A 453 -10.14 -6.18 -21.21
C LEU A 453 -9.09 -5.95 -20.11
N ASN A 454 -7.81 -6.05 -20.48
CA ASN A 454 -6.73 -5.61 -19.61
C ASN A 454 -6.69 -4.07 -19.59
N VAL A 455 -7.21 -3.49 -18.52
CA VAL A 455 -7.34 -2.03 -18.38
C VAL A 455 -6.01 -1.32 -18.13
N GLU A 456 -4.96 -2.04 -17.74
CA GLU A 456 -3.61 -1.48 -17.61
C GLU A 456 -3.08 -0.96 -18.96
N LYS A 457 -3.51 -1.60 -20.06
CA LYS A 457 -3.11 -1.32 -21.44
C LYS A 457 -4.16 -0.54 -22.22
N ALA A 458 -5.28 -0.20 -21.62
CA ALA A 458 -6.43 0.31 -22.35
C ALA A 458 -6.74 1.77 -21.99
N ARG A 459 -7.03 2.57 -23.02
CA ARG A 459 -7.55 3.92 -22.84
C ARG A 459 -8.98 3.87 -22.29
N LEU A 460 -9.37 4.93 -21.61
CA LEU A 460 -10.66 5.06 -20.93
C LEU A 460 -11.88 4.86 -21.85
N ASP A 461 -11.80 5.33 -23.11
CA ASP A 461 -12.85 5.11 -24.11
C ASP A 461 -13.09 3.62 -24.38
N ARG A 462 -12.02 2.81 -24.48
CA ARG A 462 -12.08 1.36 -24.66
C ARG A 462 -12.63 0.65 -23.44
N VAL A 463 -12.29 1.13 -22.24
CA VAL A 463 -12.83 0.61 -20.98
C VAL A 463 -14.36 0.75 -20.98
N TYR A 464 -14.88 1.93 -21.33
CA TYR A 464 -16.32 2.17 -21.44
C TYR A 464 -17.00 1.45 -22.60
N GLU A 465 -16.29 1.04 -23.66
CA GLU A 465 -16.84 0.26 -24.76
C GLU A 465 -16.97 -1.24 -24.42
N ASN A 466 -16.17 -1.77 -23.51
CA ASN A 466 -16.15 -3.18 -23.16
C ASN A 466 -17.45 -3.63 -22.48
N ALA A 467 -18.10 -4.67 -23.02
CA ALA A 467 -19.40 -5.14 -22.57
C ALA A 467 -19.37 -5.73 -21.14
N GLU A 468 -18.29 -6.48 -20.82
CA GLU A 468 -18.15 -7.11 -19.50
C GLU A 468 -17.91 -6.07 -18.40
N ILE A 469 -17.07 -5.06 -18.69
CA ILE A 469 -16.83 -3.94 -17.79
C ILE A 469 -18.11 -3.11 -17.59
N LYS A 470 -18.86 -2.81 -18.64
CA LYS A 470 -20.17 -2.15 -18.53
C LYS A 470 -21.13 -2.92 -17.63
N ALA A 471 -21.16 -4.24 -17.78
CA ALA A 471 -22.01 -5.09 -16.96
C ALA A 471 -21.65 -5.00 -15.47
N MET A 472 -20.35 -4.99 -15.15
CA MET A 472 -19.87 -4.83 -13.76
C MET A 472 -20.20 -3.44 -13.20
N ILE A 473 -19.93 -2.36 -13.95
CA ILE A 473 -20.23 -1.00 -13.52
C ILE A 473 -21.72 -0.86 -13.21
N THR A 474 -22.59 -1.39 -14.08
CA THR A 474 -24.04 -1.36 -13.90
C THR A 474 -24.49 -2.23 -12.73
N ALA A 475 -23.90 -3.40 -12.55
CA ALA A 475 -24.23 -4.31 -11.44
C ALA A 475 -23.86 -3.72 -10.09
N PHE A 476 -22.66 -3.15 -9.96
CA PHE A 476 -22.19 -2.54 -8.70
C PHE A 476 -22.94 -1.25 -8.38
N GLY A 477 -23.27 -0.46 -9.39
CA GLY A 477 -24.02 0.79 -9.24
C GLY A 477 -23.17 2.02 -8.89
N THR A 478 -21.89 1.84 -8.60
CA THR A 478 -20.99 2.91 -8.09
C THR A 478 -20.48 3.89 -9.15
N GLY A 479 -20.55 3.53 -10.44
CA GLY A 479 -19.76 4.23 -11.45
C GLY A 479 -18.27 3.88 -11.36
N ILE A 480 -17.45 4.57 -12.15
CA ILE A 480 -15.98 4.43 -12.14
C ILE A 480 -15.32 5.79 -12.27
N HIS A 481 -14.05 5.89 -11.86
CA HIS A 481 -13.23 7.10 -11.99
C HIS A 481 -13.89 8.32 -11.34
N GLU A 482 -14.09 9.43 -12.08
CA GLU A 482 -14.72 10.66 -11.58
C GLU A 482 -16.19 10.47 -11.12
N ASP A 483 -16.89 9.47 -11.69
CA ASP A 483 -18.29 9.17 -11.35
C ASP A 483 -18.42 8.18 -10.20
N PHE A 484 -17.29 7.71 -9.63
CA PHE A 484 -17.32 6.72 -8.58
C PHE A 484 -17.95 7.28 -7.30
N ASP A 485 -18.99 6.60 -6.82
CA ASP A 485 -19.71 6.94 -5.60
C ASP A 485 -20.00 5.67 -4.80
N ILE A 486 -19.22 5.47 -3.73
CA ILE A 486 -19.29 4.27 -2.88
C ILE A 486 -20.66 4.13 -2.22
N THR A 487 -21.38 5.23 -1.98
CA THR A 487 -22.71 5.20 -1.33
C THR A 487 -23.78 4.52 -2.17
N LYS A 488 -23.51 4.36 -3.47
CA LYS A 488 -24.38 3.67 -4.43
C LYS A 488 -24.08 2.19 -4.60
N LEU A 489 -23.10 1.67 -3.85
CA LEU A 489 -22.74 0.26 -3.92
C LEU A 489 -23.93 -0.62 -3.53
N ARG A 490 -24.24 -1.59 -4.38
CA ARG A 490 -25.40 -2.47 -4.20
C ARG A 490 -25.08 -3.73 -3.41
N TYR A 491 -23.82 -4.10 -3.26
CA TYR A 491 -23.36 -5.33 -2.63
C TYR A 491 -22.12 -5.05 -1.77
N HIS A 492 -22.20 -5.26 -0.47
CA HIS A 492 -21.06 -5.07 0.43
C HIS A 492 -20.07 -6.25 0.43
N LYS A 493 -20.29 -7.25 -0.45
CA LYS A 493 -19.28 -8.24 -0.80
C LYS A 493 -19.27 -8.47 -2.30
N ILE A 494 -18.13 -8.22 -2.91
CA ILE A 494 -17.84 -8.52 -4.31
C ILE A 494 -16.88 -9.71 -4.30
N ILE A 495 -17.35 -10.86 -4.74
CA ILE A 495 -16.63 -12.13 -4.61
C ILE A 495 -16.21 -12.59 -6.01
N ILE A 496 -14.90 -12.63 -6.24
CA ILE A 496 -14.30 -13.17 -7.45
C ILE A 496 -14.25 -14.69 -7.31
N MET A 497 -14.96 -15.42 -8.17
CA MET A 497 -15.05 -16.87 -8.17
C MET A 497 -14.70 -17.40 -9.56
N THR A 498 -13.43 -17.74 -9.74
CA THR A 498 -12.84 -18.26 -11.00
C THR A 498 -12.35 -19.67 -10.79
N ASP A 499 -12.13 -20.39 -11.89
CA ASP A 499 -11.57 -21.73 -11.89
C ASP A 499 -10.19 -21.77 -11.22
N ALA A 500 -9.80 -22.94 -10.71
CA ALA A 500 -8.52 -23.14 -10.02
C ALA A 500 -7.35 -23.40 -10.99
N ASP A 501 -7.49 -23.03 -12.25
CA ASP A 501 -6.48 -23.15 -13.29
C ASP A 501 -5.77 -21.83 -13.62
N VAL A 502 -4.84 -21.86 -14.58
CA VAL A 502 -4.05 -20.70 -15.01
C VAL A 502 -4.92 -19.61 -15.66
N ASP A 503 -5.99 -19.99 -16.36
CA ASP A 503 -6.90 -19.04 -17.00
C ASP A 503 -7.78 -18.33 -15.96
N GLY A 504 -8.30 -19.06 -14.98
CA GLY A 504 -9.05 -18.50 -13.86
C GLY A 504 -8.20 -17.56 -13.00
N ALA A 505 -6.93 -17.91 -12.76
CA ALA A 505 -5.97 -17.03 -12.08
C ALA A 505 -5.74 -15.74 -12.87
N HIS A 506 -5.63 -15.83 -14.21
CA HIS A 506 -5.49 -14.65 -15.08
C HIS A 506 -6.75 -13.78 -15.07
N ILE A 507 -7.94 -14.38 -15.14
CA ILE A 507 -9.22 -13.63 -15.05
C ILE A 507 -9.34 -12.92 -13.71
N ALA A 508 -9.01 -13.57 -12.60
CA ALA A 508 -8.99 -12.94 -11.28
C ALA A 508 -8.03 -11.74 -11.24
N THR A 509 -6.84 -11.86 -11.83
CA THR A 509 -5.86 -10.77 -11.91
C THR A 509 -6.38 -9.60 -12.76
N LEU A 510 -7.04 -9.87 -13.90
CA LEU A 510 -7.67 -8.83 -14.73
C LEU A 510 -8.77 -8.08 -13.98
N LEU A 511 -9.59 -8.81 -13.20
CA LEU A 511 -10.64 -8.22 -12.36
C LEU A 511 -10.05 -7.35 -11.25
N LEU A 512 -9.03 -7.83 -10.56
CA LEU A 512 -8.32 -7.07 -9.53
C LEU A 512 -7.66 -5.83 -10.12
N THR A 513 -7.06 -5.93 -11.32
CA THR A 513 -6.50 -4.77 -12.04
C THR A 513 -7.58 -3.73 -12.31
N PHE A 514 -8.76 -4.16 -12.80
CA PHE A 514 -9.87 -3.24 -13.06
C PHE A 514 -10.36 -2.57 -11.77
N ILE A 515 -10.58 -3.32 -10.70
CA ILE A 515 -11.06 -2.78 -9.42
C ILE A 515 -9.99 -1.83 -8.82
N TYR A 516 -8.73 -2.24 -8.83
CA TYR A 516 -7.62 -1.42 -8.30
C TYR A 516 -7.49 -0.08 -9.05
N ARG A 517 -7.56 -0.08 -10.39
CA ARG A 517 -7.38 1.13 -11.21
C ARG A 517 -8.58 2.07 -11.22
N PHE A 518 -9.80 1.55 -11.15
CA PHE A 518 -11.01 2.33 -11.36
C PHE A 518 -11.96 2.43 -10.16
N MET A 519 -11.80 1.56 -9.17
CA MET A 519 -12.66 1.48 -7.98
C MET A 519 -11.84 1.13 -6.71
N PRO A 520 -10.69 1.76 -6.43
CA PRO A 520 -9.79 1.35 -5.33
C PRO A 520 -10.49 1.39 -3.96
N GLU A 521 -11.44 2.29 -3.76
CA GLU A 521 -12.21 2.39 -2.53
C GLU A 521 -12.97 1.10 -2.17
N LEU A 522 -13.34 0.26 -3.14
CA LEU A 522 -13.97 -1.04 -2.88
C LEU A 522 -13.01 -1.97 -2.13
N ILE A 523 -11.71 -1.92 -2.44
CA ILE A 523 -10.69 -2.71 -1.75
C ILE A 523 -10.38 -2.10 -0.38
N LYS A 524 -10.18 -0.77 -0.33
CA LYS A 524 -9.85 -0.05 0.91
C LYS A 524 -10.89 -0.26 2.01
N GLN A 525 -12.18 -0.23 1.64
CA GLN A 525 -13.28 -0.47 2.57
C GLN A 525 -13.56 -1.96 2.80
N GLY A 526 -12.82 -2.85 2.14
CA GLY A 526 -12.85 -4.28 2.36
C GLY A 526 -14.06 -5.00 1.81
N TYR A 527 -14.58 -4.54 0.67
CA TYR A 527 -15.72 -5.18 0.01
C TYR A 527 -15.33 -6.23 -1.03
N VAL A 528 -14.03 -6.40 -1.34
CA VAL A 528 -13.53 -7.31 -2.37
C VAL A 528 -12.98 -8.59 -1.75
N TYR A 529 -13.42 -9.75 -2.27
CA TYR A 529 -13.03 -11.06 -1.80
C TYR A 529 -12.74 -11.99 -2.99
N ARG A 530 -11.91 -12.99 -2.75
CA ARG A 530 -11.73 -14.13 -3.64
C ARG A 530 -12.30 -15.38 -2.97
N ALA A 531 -13.18 -16.08 -3.65
CA ALA A 531 -13.65 -17.40 -3.20
C ALA A 531 -12.54 -18.44 -3.37
N GLN A 532 -12.43 -19.34 -2.42
CA GLN A 532 -11.52 -20.47 -2.47
C GLN A 532 -12.34 -21.76 -2.52
N PRO A 533 -12.62 -22.30 -3.71
CA PRO A 533 -13.24 -23.61 -3.83
C PRO A 533 -12.25 -24.70 -3.42
N PRO A 534 -12.71 -25.89 -3.00
CA PRO A 534 -11.83 -27.02 -2.70
C PRO A 534 -11.13 -27.50 -3.97
N LEU A 535 -9.87 -27.93 -3.82
CA LEU A 535 -9.09 -28.54 -4.90
C LEU A 535 -9.38 -30.03 -5.04
N TYR A 536 -9.76 -30.70 -3.95
CA TYR A 536 -9.97 -32.12 -3.91
C TYR A 536 -11.26 -32.48 -3.20
N LYS A 537 -11.92 -33.53 -3.73
CA LYS A 537 -12.98 -34.27 -3.08
C LYS A 537 -12.47 -35.70 -2.82
N LEU A 538 -12.55 -36.15 -1.58
CA LEU A 538 -12.29 -37.52 -1.17
C LEU A 538 -13.63 -38.18 -0.80
N GLU A 539 -13.94 -39.31 -1.40
CA GLU A 539 -15.10 -40.12 -1.02
C GLU A 539 -14.63 -41.50 -0.52
N LYS A 540 -15.08 -41.86 0.68
CA LYS A 540 -14.86 -43.20 1.28
C LYS A 540 -16.08 -43.63 2.07
N ASN A 541 -16.61 -44.81 1.81
CA ASN A 541 -17.75 -45.38 2.53
C ASN A 541 -18.99 -44.45 2.59
N LYS A 542 -19.28 -43.74 1.50
CA LYS A 542 -20.35 -42.72 1.39
C LYS A 542 -20.16 -41.48 2.24
N LYS A 543 -19.01 -41.29 2.88
CA LYS A 543 -18.60 -40.01 3.48
C LYS A 543 -17.76 -39.24 2.50
N VAL A 544 -17.94 -37.93 2.50
CA VAL A 544 -17.23 -37.03 1.61
C VAL A 544 -16.42 -36.05 2.48
N TRP A 545 -15.19 -35.79 2.06
CA TRP A 545 -14.31 -34.77 2.60
C TRP A 545 -13.84 -33.87 1.46
N TYR A 546 -13.63 -32.60 1.77
CA TYR A 546 -13.07 -31.63 0.85
C TYR A 546 -11.72 -31.14 1.37
N ALA A 547 -10.74 -30.96 0.49
CA ALA A 547 -9.43 -30.41 0.83
C ALA A 547 -9.11 -29.22 -0.09
N TYR A 548 -8.56 -28.18 0.51
CA TYR A 548 -8.22 -26.90 -0.15
C TYR A 548 -6.74 -26.79 -0.49
N SER A 549 -5.92 -27.76 -0.05
CA SER A 549 -4.50 -27.88 -0.37
C SER A 549 -4.06 -29.34 -0.41
N ASP A 550 -2.84 -29.59 -0.93
CA ASP A 550 -2.22 -30.92 -0.93
C ASP A 550 -1.94 -31.41 0.49
N GLU A 551 -1.56 -30.48 1.39
CA GLU A 551 -1.29 -30.75 2.79
C GLU A 551 -2.57 -31.19 3.52
N GLU A 552 -3.70 -30.51 3.28
CA GLU A 552 -4.99 -30.89 3.85
C GLU A 552 -5.46 -32.25 3.33
N LEU A 553 -5.27 -32.52 2.03
CA LEU A 553 -5.56 -33.83 1.47
C LEU A 553 -4.74 -34.93 2.14
N ALA A 554 -3.43 -34.68 2.34
CA ALA A 554 -2.55 -35.62 3.02
C ALA A 554 -3.00 -35.87 4.48
N ALA A 555 -3.36 -34.82 5.22
CA ALA A 555 -3.86 -34.93 6.58
C ALA A 555 -5.18 -35.74 6.65
N ILE A 556 -6.13 -35.50 5.73
CA ILE A 556 -7.37 -36.25 5.65
C ILE A 556 -7.08 -37.74 5.32
N LEU A 557 -6.14 -38.01 4.39
CA LEU A 557 -5.74 -39.38 4.06
C LEU A 557 -5.08 -40.12 5.21
N ASP A 558 -4.34 -39.43 6.05
CA ASP A 558 -3.71 -40.00 7.26
C ASP A 558 -4.75 -40.34 8.33
N GLU A 559 -5.84 -39.53 8.45
CA GLU A 559 -6.95 -39.77 9.37
C GLU A 559 -7.85 -40.92 8.88
N VAL A 560 -8.22 -40.91 7.60
CA VAL A 560 -9.20 -41.85 7.00
C VAL A 560 -8.55 -43.16 6.61
N GLY A 561 -7.23 -43.21 6.45
CA GLY A 561 -6.42 -44.33 5.99
C GLY A 561 -6.25 -44.35 4.47
N ARG A 562 -5.03 -44.62 4.03
CA ARG A 562 -4.65 -44.68 2.60
C ARG A 562 -4.92 -46.10 2.06
N ASP A 563 -6.11 -46.34 1.54
CA ASP A 563 -6.50 -47.62 0.93
C ASP A 563 -7.12 -47.44 -0.46
N GLN A 564 -7.34 -48.56 -1.15
CA GLN A 564 -7.92 -48.59 -2.52
C GLN A 564 -9.38 -48.14 -2.58
N ASN A 565 -10.06 -47.99 -1.45
CA ASN A 565 -11.46 -47.54 -1.40
C ASN A 565 -11.60 -46.03 -1.41
N ASN A 566 -10.48 -45.30 -1.36
CA ASN A 566 -10.45 -43.85 -1.46
C ASN A 566 -10.67 -43.43 -2.91
N LYS A 567 -11.78 -42.75 -3.18
CA LYS A 567 -12.03 -42.10 -4.46
C LYS A 567 -11.65 -40.64 -4.33
N ILE A 568 -10.52 -40.26 -4.92
CA ILE A 568 -10.04 -38.90 -4.95
C ILE A 568 -10.38 -38.29 -6.31
N GLN A 569 -11.09 -37.16 -6.30
CA GLN A 569 -11.35 -36.31 -7.46
C GLN A 569 -10.64 -35.00 -7.27
N ARG A 570 -9.81 -34.59 -8.24
CA ARG A 570 -9.25 -33.24 -8.31
C ARG A 570 -10.16 -32.37 -9.16
N TYR A 571 -10.63 -31.25 -8.64
CA TYR A 571 -11.39 -30.26 -9.39
C TYR A 571 -10.45 -29.37 -10.18
N LYS A 572 -10.68 -29.25 -11.49
CA LYS A 572 -9.96 -28.31 -12.36
C LYS A 572 -10.74 -27.03 -12.59
N GLY A 573 -12.07 -27.09 -12.50
CA GLY A 573 -12.92 -25.92 -12.66
C GLY A 573 -14.24 -26.05 -11.90
N LEU A 574 -14.87 -24.90 -11.66
CA LEU A 574 -16.17 -24.79 -10.97
C LEU A 574 -17.30 -25.48 -11.73
N GLY A 575 -17.17 -25.63 -13.06
CA GLY A 575 -18.14 -26.35 -13.89
C GLY A 575 -18.19 -27.85 -13.66
N GLU A 576 -17.20 -28.42 -12.96
CA GLU A 576 -17.19 -29.85 -12.57
C GLU A 576 -17.98 -30.12 -11.28
N MET A 577 -18.35 -29.06 -10.54
CA MET A 577 -19.16 -29.14 -9.34
C MET A 577 -20.64 -29.06 -9.70
N ASP A 578 -21.46 -29.94 -9.12
CA ASP A 578 -22.89 -29.71 -9.12
C ASP A 578 -23.30 -28.55 -8.17
N ALA A 579 -24.55 -28.13 -8.26
CA ALA A 579 -25.02 -26.97 -7.50
C ALA A 579 -24.98 -27.19 -5.96
N GLU A 580 -25.18 -28.42 -5.49
CA GLU A 580 -25.14 -28.77 -4.07
C GLU A 580 -23.72 -28.73 -3.55
N GLN A 581 -22.75 -29.29 -4.25
CA GLN A 581 -21.34 -29.24 -3.92
C GLN A 581 -20.83 -27.79 -3.90
N LEU A 582 -21.20 -26.98 -4.90
CA LEU A 582 -20.80 -25.58 -4.99
C LEU A 582 -21.39 -24.76 -3.83
N TRP A 583 -22.63 -25.04 -3.44
CA TRP A 583 -23.23 -24.42 -2.27
C TRP A 583 -22.46 -24.78 -0.99
N GLU A 584 -22.35 -26.07 -0.70
CA GLU A 584 -21.77 -26.57 0.56
C GLU A 584 -20.32 -26.13 0.79
N THR A 585 -19.53 -26.01 -0.27
CA THR A 585 -18.08 -25.74 -0.16
C THR A 585 -17.70 -24.30 -0.38
N THR A 586 -18.45 -23.55 -1.23
CA THR A 586 -17.96 -22.27 -1.77
C THR A 586 -18.95 -21.12 -1.59
N MET A 587 -20.26 -21.40 -1.50
CA MET A 587 -21.27 -20.34 -1.47
C MET A 587 -22.01 -20.22 -0.12
N ASP A 588 -22.10 -21.30 0.66
CA ASP A 588 -22.74 -21.23 1.99
C ASP A 588 -21.92 -20.31 2.93
N PRO A 589 -22.50 -19.21 3.42
CA PRO A 589 -21.81 -18.28 4.34
C PRO A 589 -21.22 -18.93 5.58
N LYS A 590 -21.72 -20.12 5.99
CA LYS A 590 -21.26 -20.83 7.21
C LYS A 590 -20.00 -21.67 6.99
N HIS A 591 -19.79 -22.16 5.76
CA HIS A 591 -18.76 -23.15 5.48
C HIS A 591 -17.71 -22.67 4.45
N ARG A 592 -18.03 -21.69 3.61
CA ARG A 592 -17.16 -21.19 2.56
C ARG A 592 -15.90 -20.50 3.10
N VAL A 593 -14.82 -20.59 2.34
CA VAL A 593 -13.58 -19.86 2.58
C VAL A 593 -13.50 -18.67 1.62
N LEU A 594 -13.41 -17.46 2.17
CA LEU A 594 -13.21 -16.22 1.42
C LEU A 594 -11.90 -15.56 1.83
N LEU A 595 -11.05 -15.30 0.85
CA LEU A 595 -9.85 -14.50 1.03
C LEU A 595 -10.18 -13.03 0.80
N LYS A 596 -10.06 -12.21 1.83
CA LYS A 596 -10.26 -10.77 1.72
C LYS A 596 -9.09 -10.14 0.98
N VAL A 597 -9.39 -9.33 -0.03
CA VAL A 597 -8.37 -8.54 -0.72
C VAL A 597 -8.08 -7.31 0.13
N ASN A 598 -6.85 -7.19 0.57
CA ASN A 598 -6.39 -6.06 1.37
C ASN A 598 -5.58 -5.10 0.51
N PHE A 599 -5.67 -3.82 0.85
CA PHE A 599 -4.90 -2.75 0.26
C PHE A 599 -4.30 -1.90 1.39
N ASP A 600 -2.98 -1.78 1.41
CA ASP A 600 -2.30 -0.86 2.30
C ASP A 600 -1.68 0.28 1.49
N GLU A 601 -2.15 1.49 1.73
CA GLU A 601 -1.73 2.70 1.01
C GLU A 601 -0.25 3.03 1.21
N SER A 602 0.37 2.53 2.28
CA SER A 602 1.80 2.72 2.52
C SER A 602 2.68 2.01 1.48
N TYR A 603 2.14 0.98 0.80
CA TYR A 603 2.82 0.23 -0.27
C TYR A 603 2.27 0.54 -1.67
N ALA A 604 1.55 1.64 -1.84
CA ALA A 604 0.91 1.97 -3.11
C ALA A 604 1.90 2.03 -4.28
N SER A 605 3.14 2.49 -4.04
CA SER A 605 4.20 2.55 -5.06
C SER A 605 4.63 1.18 -5.56
N ASP A 606 4.84 0.22 -4.67
CA ASP A 606 5.29 -1.13 -5.03
C ASP A 606 4.15 -1.97 -5.61
N ILE A 607 2.92 -1.79 -5.11
CA ILE A 607 1.72 -2.38 -5.71
C ILE A 607 1.56 -1.90 -7.15
N ASP A 608 1.77 -0.61 -7.42
CA ASP A 608 1.70 -0.05 -8.76
C ASP A 608 2.78 -0.62 -9.68
N VAL A 609 4.03 -0.70 -9.23
CA VAL A 609 5.12 -1.36 -9.97
C VAL A 609 4.79 -2.82 -10.26
N THR A 610 4.17 -3.54 -9.31
CA THR A 610 3.77 -4.94 -9.48
C THR A 610 2.69 -5.08 -10.56
N PHE A 611 1.64 -4.27 -10.53
CA PHE A 611 0.61 -4.28 -11.59
C PHE A 611 1.20 -3.91 -12.95
N ASN A 612 2.05 -2.89 -13.03
CA ASN A 612 2.74 -2.52 -14.28
C ASN A 612 3.64 -3.65 -14.81
N THR A 613 4.37 -4.33 -13.93
CA THR A 613 5.24 -5.46 -14.30
C THR A 613 4.44 -6.64 -14.82
N LEU A 614 3.37 -7.03 -14.11
CA LEU A 614 2.60 -8.23 -14.44
C LEU A 614 1.61 -7.99 -15.59
N MET A 615 0.97 -6.82 -15.64
CA MET A 615 -0.14 -6.52 -16.54
C MET A 615 0.21 -5.52 -17.64
N GLY A 616 1.37 -4.88 -17.56
CA GLY A 616 1.86 -3.90 -18.52
C GLY A 616 2.26 -4.48 -19.89
N ASP A 617 2.64 -3.61 -20.83
CA ASP A 617 2.99 -4.01 -22.19
C ASP A 617 4.38 -4.64 -22.30
N ARG A 618 5.34 -4.21 -21.47
CA ARG A 618 6.72 -4.69 -21.53
C ARG A 618 6.84 -6.14 -21.05
N VAL A 619 7.43 -6.99 -21.89
CA VAL A 619 7.62 -8.42 -21.61
C VAL A 619 8.80 -8.65 -20.67
N GLU A 620 9.89 -7.90 -20.85
CA GLU A 620 11.15 -8.12 -20.14
C GLU A 620 11.03 -8.00 -18.61
N PRO A 621 10.39 -6.96 -18.02
CA PRO A 621 10.19 -6.90 -16.57
C PRO A 621 9.41 -8.10 -16.02
N ARG A 622 8.40 -8.57 -16.76
CA ARG A 622 7.60 -9.76 -16.40
C ARG A 622 8.41 -11.04 -16.45
N ARG A 623 9.26 -11.19 -17.48
CA ARG A 623 10.17 -12.33 -17.61
C ARG A 623 11.12 -12.40 -16.43
N LEU A 624 11.77 -11.29 -16.09
CA LEU A 624 12.67 -11.20 -14.95
C LEU A 624 11.96 -11.48 -13.61
N PHE A 625 10.73 -11.00 -13.45
CA PHE A 625 9.90 -11.31 -12.29
C PHE A 625 9.64 -12.81 -12.17
N ILE A 626 9.26 -13.47 -13.26
CA ILE A 626 9.00 -14.92 -13.29
C ILE A 626 10.29 -15.69 -12.96
N GLU A 627 11.42 -15.36 -13.60
CA GLU A 627 12.71 -16.02 -13.35
C GLU A 627 13.14 -15.90 -11.88
N LYS A 628 13.00 -14.71 -11.29
CA LYS A 628 13.35 -14.45 -9.89
C LYS A 628 12.48 -15.24 -8.91
N ASN A 629 11.18 -15.39 -9.20
CA ASN A 629 10.21 -16.00 -8.30
C ASN A 629 9.93 -17.47 -8.59
N ALA A 630 10.46 -18.05 -9.68
CA ALA A 630 10.22 -19.44 -10.09
C ALA A 630 10.55 -20.47 -8.99
N LYS A 631 11.57 -20.20 -8.19
CA LYS A 631 11.99 -21.07 -7.07
C LYS A 631 10.95 -21.19 -5.94
N TYR A 632 10.02 -20.27 -5.84
CA TYR A 632 8.97 -20.28 -4.81
C TYR A 632 7.69 -20.96 -5.28
N VAL A 633 7.58 -21.29 -6.57
CA VAL A 633 6.40 -21.96 -7.12
C VAL A 633 6.42 -23.43 -6.70
N LYS A 634 5.45 -23.84 -5.88
CA LYS A 634 5.32 -25.21 -5.37
C LYS A 634 4.42 -26.10 -6.24
N ASN A 635 3.42 -25.50 -6.88
CA ASN A 635 2.40 -26.23 -7.65
C ASN A 635 2.39 -25.72 -9.09
N LEU A 636 3.17 -26.36 -9.97
CA LEU A 636 3.04 -26.18 -11.41
C LEU A 636 1.98 -27.17 -11.90
N ASP A 637 0.91 -26.68 -12.52
CA ASP A 637 -0.05 -27.49 -13.25
C ASP A 637 0.59 -27.82 -14.61
N ILE A 638 1.38 -28.93 -14.64
CA ILE A 638 2.07 -29.41 -15.83
C ILE A 638 1.24 -30.55 -16.43
#